data_287341ff5b970bc6c0055e6ba4cd576d
#
_entry.id   287341ff5b970bc6c0055e6ba4cd576d
#
_cell.length_a   1.000
_cell.length_b   1.000
_cell.length_c   1.000
_cell.angle_alpha   90.00
_cell.angle_beta   90.00
_cell.angle_gamma   90.00
#
_symmetry.space_group_name_H-M   'P 1'
#
loop_
_entity.id
_entity.type
_entity.pdbx_description
1 polymer ?
#
loop_
_entity_poly.entity_id
_entity_poly.type
_entity_poly.pdbx_seq_one_letter_code
_entity_poly.pdbx_strand_id
1 'polypeptide(L)'
;MMARNHGTAPDSGNPFLDLKRVVVIIPVLNEAATIAAVITSLQSYGLEQIRVVDNGSTDDSVVIARAAGAKVMYEPTRGYGQACWRGLQQLPSECEWVLFCDGDGSDDLSQLPEFFAAAASHDLILGNRRASPTGRAAMTAVQNFGNGLATALMGVGWGFWYQDLGPLRLIRRSALERIQMRDRGFGWTVEMQARAIERGLPICELPVNYRHRQGGRSKISGTLKGSLQAGSVILTTLGKLYLQRFHTQSKRTNSLLLGLSALLLILGSALMIPHGNFQEAGTVPYFWMGVGVMGAGFVLSWGLWSIDAIWFWSVTLLTRLLLLSMEPSDDIWRYLWEGHIQNLGFSPYDQPPNATALIPYRTAWWGLINHLDTSAIYPPVAQLGFRILAAIAPSALLFKLAFLLADLAVCWLLSQRWGYLQTLLYAWNPLIIYSIAGGGHYDSWFMLPLVATWLAIDRGRWAWSAVWLGISAGMKWISLPLVAFLIWRVNGKQGMMTLLLVGLPVLLTALPFCQDGTCSLIPTSSGFVSYGRSAEWFPYLLSQICPSTTQQNWIFAIPLGLALGWLLWRCRQFVRVAEGFFFALLTLSPIIHAWYFTWSIPFAVTTRNLGVRLVSLSSFTYFALKHRQALGNPDWLLTPLERYWLWVPFILGFLWTYWISPAQQSYSDPR
;
A
#
# COMPACT_ATOMS: atom_id res chain seq x y z
N MET A 1 -35.85 -33.94 18.55
CA MET A 1 -35.96 -35.41 18.39
C MET A 1 -34.68 -35.92 17.74
N MET A 2 -34.03 -36.79 18.45
CA MET A 2 -32.67 -37.32 18.26
C MET A 2 -32.51 -38.19 17.02
N ALA A 3 -31.31 -38.13 16.40
CA ALA A 3 -30.72 -39.30 15.75
C ALA A 3 -29.21 -39.25 16.00
N ARG A 4 -28.77 -40.05 16.94
CA ARG A 4 -27.33 -40.42 17.15
C ARG A 4 -26.92 -41.34 16.01
N ASN A 5 -25.84 -40.97 15.33
CA ASN A 5 -25.08 -41.93 14.52
C ASN A 5 -23.82 -42.34 15.31
N HIS A 6 -23.77 -43.60 15.69
CA HIS A 6 -22.60 -44.28 16.25
C HIS A 6 -21.52 -44.41 15.17
N GLY A 7 -20.45 -43.61 15.29
CA GLY A 7 -19.17 -43.88 14.64
C GLY A 7 -18.35 -44.83 15.49
N THR A 8 -17.83 -45.84 14.89
CA THR A 8 -16.97 -46.90 15.42
C THR A 8 -15.85 -46.39 16.32
N ALA A 9 -15.69 -47.00 17.47
CA ALA A 9 -14.59 -46.75 18.41
C ALA A 9 -13.22 -46.97 17.71
N PRO A 10 -12.21 -46.14 17.95
CA PRO A 10 -10.87 -46.42 17.50
C PRO A 10 -10.28 -47.57 18.30
N ASP A 11 -9.59 -48.40 17.58
CA ASP A 11 -8.83 -49.56 18.01
C ASP A 11 -7.98 -49.26 19.26
N SER A 12 -8.09 -50.10 20.30
CA SER A 12 -7.37 -49.99 21.56
C SER A 12 -5.91 -50.45 21.38
N GLY A 13 -5.13 -49.68 20.62
CA GLY A 13 -3.69 -49.86 20.46
C GLY A 13 -2.93 -48.97 21.43
N ASN A 14 -2.10 -49.60 22.23
CA ASN A 14 -1.01 -49.16 23.12
C ASN A 14 -0.94 -47.64 23.46
N PRO A 15 -1.07 -47.20 24.72
CA PRO A 15 -1.11 -45.77 25.10
C PRO A 15 0.24 -45.05 24.95
N PHE A 16 1.28 -45.68 24.47
CA PHE A 16 2.60 -45.04 24.27
C PHE A 16 2.88 -44.82 22.79
N LEU A 17 3.31 -43.59 22.48
CA LEU A 17 3.80 -43.19 21.16
C LEU A 17 4.93 -44.11 20.71
N ASP A 18 4.82 -44.74 19.53
CA ASP A 18 5.93 -45.52 18.95
C ASP A 18 7.02 -44.58 18.43
N LEU A 19 8.12 -44.46 19.18
CA LEU A 19 9.20 -43.50 18.88
C LEU A 19 9.92 -43.83 17.57
N LYS A 20 9.83 -45.05 17.05
CA LYS A 20 10.35 -45.40 15.72
C LYS A 20 9.59 -44.75 14.58
N ARG A 21 8.36 -44.31 14.84
CA ARG A 21 7.49 -43.62 13.88
C ARG A 21 7.57 -42.11 13.99
N VAL A 22 8.48 -41.59 14.83
CA VAL A 22 8.75 -40.15 14.98
C VAL A 22 9.93 -39.76 14.13
N VAL A 23 9.75 -38.79 13.22
CA VAL A 23 10.84 -38.16 12.48
C VAL A 23 11.17 -36.83 13.11
N VAL A 24 12.42 -36.66 13.52
CA VAL A 24 12.93 -35.39 14.04
C VAL A 24 13.50 -34.54 12.91
N ILE A 25 13.15 -33.27 12.86
CA ILE A 25 13.66 -32.29 11.87
C ILE A 25 14.37 -31.16 12.61
N ILE A 26 15.66 -30.99 12.33
CA ILE A 26 16.54 -30.01 12.94
C ILE A 26 17.06 -29.07 11.83
N PRO A 27 16.52 -27.84 11.69
CA PRO A 27 17.09 -26.82 10.83
C PRO A 27 18.46 -26.36 11.39
N VAL A 28 19.49 -26.36 10.55
CA VAL A 28 20.85 -26.03 10.98
C VAL A 28 21.48 -24.99 10.06
N LEU A 29 22.15 -24.02 10.68
CA LEU A 29 22.99 -23.06 10.00
C LEU A 29 24.13 -22.62 10.95
N ASN A 30 25.34 -23.21 10.81
CA ASN A 30 26.51 -22.98 11.66
C ASN A 30 26.26 -23.28 13.15
N GLU A 31 26.01 -24.55 13.45
CA GLU A 31 25.75 -25.08 14.81
C GLU A 31 26.74 -26.19 15.17
N ALA A 32 27.96 -26.16 14.63
CA ALA A 32 28.98 -27.20 14.85
C ALA A 32 29.26 -27.49 16.34
N ALA A 33 29.17 -26.45 17.20
CA ALA A 33 29.43 -26.60 18.64
C ALA A 33 28.36 -27.40 19.41
N THR A 34 27.15 -27.51 18.90
CA THR A 34 25.97 -27.98 19.68
C THR A 34 25.29 -29.19 19.04
N ILE A 35 25.34 -29.30 17.71
CA ILE A 35 24.51 -30.23 16.95
C ILE A 35 24.76 -31.71 17.36
N ALA A 36 25.99 -32.11 17.69
CA ALA A 36 26.27 -33.47 18.15
C ALA A 36 25.56 -33.79 19.48
N ALA A 37 25.62 -32.86 20.43
CA ALA A 37 24.99 -33.03 21.74
C ALA A 37 23.44 -33.10 21.61
N VAL A 38 22.85 -32.29 20.74
CA VAL A 38 21.41 -32.32 20.45
C VAL A 38 21.02 -33.68 19.86
N ILE A 39 21.74 -34.18 18.85
CA ILE A 39 21.47 -35.47 18.23
C ILE A 39 21.60 -36.60 19.27
N THR A 40 22.69 -36.64 20.05
CA THR A 40 22.91 -37.66 21.07
C THR A 40 21.82 -37.62 22.16
N SER A 41 21.39 -36.43 22.56
CA SER A 41 20.28 -36.26 23.51
C SER A 41 18.98 -36.83 22.94
N LEU A 42 18.62 -36.55 21.68
CA LEU A 42 17.43 -37.10 21.03
C LEU A 42 17.50 -38.64 20.94
N GLN A 43 18.64 -39.18 20.59
CA GLN A 43 18.87 -40.64 20.54
C GLN A 43 18.71 -41.30 21.91
N SER A 44 19.11 -40.65 22.99
CA SER A 44 18.94 -41.18 24.36
C SER A 44 17.49 -41.36 24.78
N TYR A 45 16.56 -40.64 24.13
CA TYR A 45 15.11 -40.83 24.27
C TYR A 45 14.52 -41.87 23.31
N GLY A 46 15.35 -42.57 22.50
CA GLY A 46 14.89 -43.58 21.55
C GLY A 46 14.44 -43.04 20.18
N LEU A 47 14.77 -41.80 19.87
CA LEU A 47 14.48 -41.18 18.57
C LEU A 47 15.61 -41.54 17.58
N GLU A 48 15.32 -42.43 16.65
CA GLU A 48 16.32 -42.93 15.68
C GLU A 48 16.28 -42.18 14.35
N GLN A 49 15.12 -41.67 13.95
CA GLN A 49 14.92 -41.03 12.64
C GLN A 49 15.18 -39.51 12.71
N ILE A 50 16.45 -39.12 12.78
CA ILE A 50 16.86 -37.73 12.91
C ILE A 50 17.31 -37.18 11.55
N ARG A 51 16.67 -36.11 11.09
CA ARG A 51 17.00 -35.35 9.88
C ARG A 51 17.57 -33.99 10.26
N VAL A 52 18.82 -33.78 9.94
CA VAL A 52 19.45 -32.45 10.02
C VAL A 52 19.35 -31.80 8.65
N VAL A 53 18.76 -30.60 8.58
CA VAL A 53 18.63 -29.86 7.33
C VAL A 53 19.59 -28.68 7.34
N ASP A 54 20.69 -28.85 6.62
CA ASP A 54 21.69 -27.79 6.45
C ASP A 54 21.18 -26.71 5.49
N ASN A 55 21.12 -25.47 5.97
CA ASN A 55 20.65 -24.31 5.22
C ASN A 55 21.80 -23.36 4.80
N GLY A 56 22.93 -23.96 4.44
CA GLY A 56 24.13 -23.27 3.94
C GLY A 56 25.13 -22.94 5.03
N SER A 57 25.45 -23.92 5.91
CA SER A 57 26.53 -23.79 6.91
C SER A 57 27.90 -23.68 6.25
N THR A 58 28.77 -22.88 6.88
CA THR A 58 30.17 -22.67 6.47
C THR A 58 31.17 -23.26 7.46
N ASP A 59 30.65 -23.88 8.53
CA ASP A 59 31.41 -24.61 9.56
C ASP A 59 31.22 -26.13 9.41
N ASP A 60 31.76 -26.88 10.36
CA ASP A 60 31.73 -28.35 10.35
C ASP A 60 30.39 -28.96 10.77
N SER A 61 29.30 -28.18 10.87
CA SER A 61 27.97 -28.66 11.30
C SER A 61 27.51 -29.92 10.55
N VAL A 62 27.69 -29.96 9.23
CA VAL A 62 27.30 -31.07 8.37
C VAL A 62 28.10 -32.35 8.68
N VAL A 63 29.41 -32.19 8.85
CA VAL A 63 30.32 -33.32 9.14
C VAL A 63 29.99 -33.93 10.50
N ILE A 64 29.83 -33.05 11.50
CA ILE A 64 29.53 -33.41 12.88
C ILE A 64 28.17 -34.11 12.99
N ALA A 65 27.15 -33.58 12.33
CA ALA A 65 25.78 -34.13 12.33
C ALA A 65 25.76 -35.56 11.71
N ARG A 66 26.51 -35.77 10.62
CA ARG A 66 26.64 -37.12 10.00
C ARG A 66 27.37 -38.08 10.91
N ALA A 67 28.47 -37.65 11.53
CA ALA A 67 29.23 -38.47 12.49
C ALA A 67 28.39 -38.84 13.71
N ALA A 68 27.45 -38.00 14.14
CA ALA A 68 26.50 -38.26 15.22
C ALA A 68 25.33 -39.20 14.79
N GLY A 69 25.28 -39.66 13.53
CA GLY A 69 24.29 -40.59 13.02
C GLY A 69 23.02 -39.98 12.42
N ALA A 70 22.96 -38.66 12.24
CA ALA A 70 21.81 -38.02 11.62
C ALA A 70 21.85 -38.10 10.08
N LYS A 71 20.66 -38.20 9.45
CA LYS A 71 20.50 -38.02 8.00
C LYS A 71 20.56 -36.57 7.65
N VAL A 72 21.66 -36.12 7.00
CA VAL A 72 21.82 -34.74 6.60
C VAL A 72 21.24 -34.51 5.22
N MET A 73 20.38 -33.47 5.12
CA MET A 73 19.76 -32.96 3.88
C MET A 73 20.26 -31.52 3.65
N TYR A 74 20.44 -31.17 2.39
CA TYR A 74 20.85 -29.81 2.02
C TYR A 74 19.69 -29.01 1.44
N GLU A 75 19.53 -27.76 1.91
CA GLU A 75 18.56 -26.78 1.38
C GLU A 75 19.29 -25.50 0.97
N PRO A 76 19.43 -25.23 -0.34
CA PRO A 76 20.20 -24.09 -0.84
C PRO A 76 19.51 -22.75 -0.59
N THR A 77 18.17 -22.75 -0.52
CA THR A 77 17.40 -21.53 -0.28
C THR A 77 17.35 -21.20 1.19
N ARG A 78 17.93 -20.06 1.59
CA ARG A 78 17.96 -19.64 2.98
C ARG A 78 16.56 -19.36 3.53
N GLY A 79 16.26 -19.87 4.72
CA GLY A 79 15.01 -19.65 5.44
C GLY A 79 14.70 -20.74 6.44
N TYR A 80 14.26 -20.39 7.66
CA TYR A 80 13.90 -21.37 8.70
C TYR A 80 12.79 -22.30 8.21
N GLY A 81 11.68 -21.75 7.74
CA GLY A 81 10.57 -22.54 7.18
C GLY A 81 10.96 -23.33 5.95
N GLN A 82 11.89 -22.83 5.14
CA GLN A 82 12.41 -23.57 3.98
C GLN A 82 13.18 -24.81 4.40
N ALA A 83 14.02 -24.71 5.43
CA ALA A 83 14.72 -25.85 5.99
C ALA A 83 13.74 -26.87 6.62
N CYS A 84 12.76 -26.39 7.40
CA CYS A 84 11.71 -27.27 7.94
C CYS A 84 10.97 -28.00 6.80
N TRP A 85 10.60 -27.29 5.74
CA TRP A 85 9.93 -27.87 4.58
C TRP A 85 10.79 -28.91 3.86
N ARG A 86 12.09 -28.65 3.71
CA ARG A 86 13.01 -29.62 3.12
C ARG A 86 13.06 -30.92 3.93
N GLY A 87 13.08 -30.78 5.25
CA GLY A 87 13.05 -31.94 6.18
C GLY A 87 11.78 -32.78 6.07
N LEU A 88 10.67 -32.17 5.67
CA LEU A 88 9.39 -32.87 5.45
C LEU A 88 9.31 -33.61 4.12
N GLN A 89 10.24 -33.39 3.19
CA GLN A 89 10.21 -34.08 1.90
C GLN A 89 10.55 -35.56 2.08
N GLN A 90 9.81 -36.40 1.35
CA GLN A 90 10.06 -37.88 1.35
C GLN A 90 10.11 -38.47 2.78
N LEU A 91 9.11 -38.10 3.62
CA LEU A 91 8.94 -38.77 4.91
C LEU A 91 8.71 -40.28 4.69
N PRO A 92 9.25 -41.16 5.57
CA PRO A 92 8.95 -42.60 5.53
C PRO A 92 7.45 -42.85 5.58
N SER A 93 6.99 -43.93 4.96
CA SER A 93 5.57 -44.30 4.98
C SER A 93 5.04 -44.53 6.39
N GLU A 94 5.88 -45.11 7.23
CA GLU A 94 5.64 -45.42 8.65
C GLU A 94 5.68 -44.21 9.58
N CYS A 95 6.12 -43.03 9.09
CA CYS A 95 6.15 -41.80 9.89
C CYS A 95 4.75 -41.38 10.30
N GLU A 96 4.48 -41.36 11.60
CA GLU A 96 3.21 -40.88 12.18
C GLU A 96 3.33 -39.49 12.83
N TRP A 97 4.51 -39.13 13.30
CA TRP A 97 4.76 -37.90 14.00
C TRP A 97 6.01 -37.19 13.51
N VAL A 98 5.99 -35.88 13.57
CA VAL A 98 7.13 -35.01 13.26
C VAL A 98 7.45 -34.14 14.47
N LEU A 99 8.69 -34.21 14.93
CA LEU A 99 9.23 -33.37 15.99
C LEU A 99 10.15 -32.32 15.35
N PHE A 100 9.89 -31.04 15.59
CA PHE A 100 10.78 -29.94 15.25
C PHE A 100 11.51 -29.47 16.50
N CYS A 101 12.81 -29.28 16.44
CA CYS A 101 13.63 -28.66 17.48
C CYS A 101 14.80 -27.90 16.86
N ASP A 102 15.36 -26.94 17.58
CA ASP A 102 16.52 -26.16 17.12
C ASP A 102 17.83 -26.91 17.35
N GLY A 103 18.81 -26.68 16.47
CA GLY A 103 20.15 -27.34 16.53
C GLY A 103 21.14 -26.65 17.47
N ASP A 104 20.77 -25.55 18.12
CA ASP A 104 21.65 -24.66 18.90
C ASP A 104 21.77 -25.03 20.39
N GLY A 105 21.10 -26.12 20.81
CA GLY A 105 21.12 -26.61 22.19
C GLY A 105 20.33 -25.75 23.18
N SER A 106 19.54 -24.80 22.70
CA SER A 106 18.71 -23.96 23.56
C SER A 106 17.43 -24.64 24.07
N ASP A 107 16.88 -25.56 23.31
CA ASP A 107 15.72 -26.38 23.73
C ASP A 107 16.13 -27.40 24.80
N ASP A 108 15.42 -27.40 25.93
CA ASP A 108 15.60 -28.42 26.96
C ASP A 108 14.81 -29.67 26.60
N LEU A 109 15.50 -30.69 26.06
CA LEU A 109 14.89 -31.92 25.59
C LEU A 109 14.48 -32.88 26.73
N SER A 110 14.82 -32.57 28.01
CA SER A 110 14.42 -33.39 29.17
C SER A 110 12.91 -33.56 29.32
N GLN A 111 12.13 -32.70 28.72
CA GLN A 111 10.66 -32.67 28.79
C GLN A 111 9.97 -33.42 27.62
N LEU A 112 10.73 -34.03 26.71
CA LEU A 112 10.18 -34.85 25.61
C LEU A 112 9.22 -35.98 26.07
N PRO A 113 9.45 -36.68 27.20
CA PRO A 113 8.48 -37.67 27.68
C PRO A 113 7.08 -37.11 27.91
N GLU A 114 6.96 -35.86 28.37
CA GLU A 114 5.66 -35.18 28.54
C GLU A 114 4.99 -34.90 27.18
N PHE A 115 5.77 -34.55 26.14
CA PHE A 115 5.27 -34.39 24.77
C PHE A 115 4.72 -35.71 24.24
N PHE A 116 5.44 -36.82 24.47
CA PHE A 116 5.01 -38.12 24.00
C PHE A 116 3.75 -38.60 24.72
N ALA A 117 3.62 -38.31 26.02
CA ALA A 117 2.41 -38.61 26.76
C ALA A 117 1.20 -37.76 26.27
N ALA A 118 1.40 -36.48 25.98
CA ALA A 118 0.36 -35.59 25.46
C ALA A 118 -0.13 -36.00 24.04
N ALA A 119 0.68 -36.70 23.25
CA ALA A 119 0.34 -37.18 21.94
C ALA A 119 -0.83 -38.19 21.90
N ALA A 120 -1.16 -38.79 23.06
CA ALA A 120 -2.33 -39.66 23.19
C ALA A 120 -3.67 -38.94 22.97
N SER A 121 -3.73 -37.64 23.24
CA SER A 121 -4.98 -36.86 23.19
C SER A 121 -4.89 -35.58 22.35
N HIS A 122 -3.71 -35.21 21.86
CA HIS A 122 -3.49 -33.98 21.09
C HIS A 122 -2.74 -34.26 19.80
N ASP A 123 -3.05 -33.50 18.76
CA ASP A 123 -2.40 -33.63 17.45
C ASP A 123 -1.25 -32.64 17.27
N LEU A 124 -1.20 -31.56 18.07
CA LEU A 124 -0.13 -30.57 18.09
C LEU A 124 0.26 -30.28 19.55
N ILE A 125 1.50 -30.54 19.90
CA ILE A 125 2.09 -30.27 21.21
C ILE A 125 3.20 -29.22 21.01
N LEU A 126 3.15 -28.14 21.77
CA LEU A 126 4.03 -26.99 21.69
C LEU A 126 4.78 -26.76 22.99
N GLY A 127 6.07 -26.49 22.91
CA GLY A 127 6.86 -26.04 24.04
C GLY A 127 6.59 -24.57 24.34
N ASN A 128 6.17 -24.30 25.59
CA ASN A 128 5.91 -22.96 26.11
C ASN A 128 7.04 -22.51 27.04
N ARG A 129 7.99 -21.77 26.51
CA ARG A 129 9.13 -21.22 27.26
C ARG A 129 8.71 -20.14 28.28
N ARG A 130 7.63 -19.43 27.99
CA ARG A 130 7.12 -18.34 28.83
C ARG A 130 6.43 -18.86 30.10
N ALA A 131 5.99 -20.11 30.12
CA ALA A 131 5.43 -20.74 31.30
C ALA A 131 6.50 -21.13 32.34
N SER A 132 7.75 -21.35 31.90
CA SER A 132 8.88 -21.68 32.78
C SER A 132 9.64 -20.42 33.24
N PRO A 133 10.06 -20.32 34.54
CA PRO A 133 10.90 -19.21 34.99
C PRO A 133 12.24 -19.15 34.26
N THR A 134 12.88 -20.28 34.01
CA THR A 134 14.16 -20.41 33.29
C THR A 134 13.99 -20.01 31.83
N GLY A 135 12.91 -20.43 31.18
CA GLY A 135 12.59 -20.05 29.81
C GLY A 135 12.37 -18.56 29.65
N ARG A 136 11.62 -17.93 30.56
CA ARG A 136 11.43 -16.45 30.54
C ARG A 136 12.73 -15.67 30.72
N ALA A 137 13.61 -16.15 31.61
CA ALA A 137 14.90 -15.50 31.89
C ALA A 137 15.87 -15.61 30.70
N ALA A 138 15.80 -16.68 29.91
CA ALA A 138 16.65 -16.89 28.74
C ALA A 138 16.22 -16.09 27.49
N MET A 139 14.99 -15.59 27.48
CA MET A 139 14.45 -14.80 26.34
C MET A 139 14.79 -13.32 26.48
N THR A 140 15.24 -12.71 25.39
CA THR A 140 15.48 -11.23 25.36
C THR A 140 14.15 -10.47 25.48
N ALA A 141 14.23 -9.20 25.90
CA ALA A 141 13.06 -8.32 25.98
C ALA A 141 12.33 -8.17 24.63
N VAL A 142 13.10 -8.12 23.52
CA VAL A 142 12.55 -8.03 22.16
C VAL A 142 11.80 -9.32 21.77
N GLN A 143 12.34 -10.48 22.11
CA GLN A 143 11.67 -11.78 21.90
C GLN A 143 10.38 -11.88 22.71
N ASN A 144 10.40 -11.49 23.99
CA ASN A 144 9.23 -11.50 24.85
C ASN A 144 8.12 -10.57 24.32
N PHE A 145 8.49 -9.37 23.86
CA PHE A 145 7.55 -8.42 23.27
C PHE A 145 6.97 -8.96 21.95
N GLY A 146 7.84 -9.43 21.04
CA GLY A 146 7.41 -9.96 19.74
C GLY A 146 6.49 -11.18 19.85
N ASN A 147 6.83 -12.11 20.75
CA ASN A 147 5.96 -13.27 21.07
C ASN A 147 4.62 -12.82 21.65
N GLY A 148 4.64 -11.92 22.63
CA GLY A 148 3.42 -11.41 23.26
C GLY A 148 2.50 -10.72 22.25
N LEU A 149 3.04 -9.90 21.37
CA LEU A 149 2.28 -9.24 20.31
C LEU A 149 1.68 -10.24 19.31
N ALA A 150 2.48 -11.19 18.83
CA ALA A 150 2.02 -12.17 17.85
C ALA A 150 0.94 -13.11 18.44
N THR A 151 1.13 -13.58 19.68
CA THR A 151 0.15 -14.45 20.36
C THR A 151 -1.14 -13.68 20.70
N ALA A 152 -1.05 -12.40 21.09
CA ALA A 152 -2.22 -11.55 21.31
C ALA A 152 -3.01 -11.33 20.00
N LEU A 153 -2.33 -11.02 18.90
CA LEU A 153 -2.97 -10.91 17.60
C LEU A 153 -3.64 -12.23 17.18
N MET A 154 -3.01 -13.38 17.41
CA MET A 154 -3.66 -14.68 17.17
C MET A 154 -4.88 -14.88 18.08
N GLY A 155 -4.80 -14.52 19.34
CA GLY A 155 -5.93 -14.59 20.27
C GLY A 155 -7.14 -13.78 19.77
N VAL A 156 -6.92 -12.55 19.35
CA VAL A 156 -7.97 -11.70 18.78
C VAL A 156 -8.53 -12.28 17.47
N GLY A 157 -7.66 -12.77 16.59
CA GLY A 157 -8.07 -13.27 15.26
C GLY A 157 -8.74 -14.64 15.26
N TRP A 158 -8.28 -15.56 16.11
CA TRP A 158 -8.71 -16.96 16.09
C TRP A 158 -9.42 -17.42 17.36
N GLY A 159 -9.45 -16.60 18.40
CA GLY A 159 -10.11 -16.94 19.66
C GLY A 159 -9.36 -17.93 20.54
N PHE A 160 -8.14 -18.29 20.21
CA PHE A 160 -7.26 -19.18 20.97
C PHE A 160 -6.00 -18.42 21.44
N TRP A 161 -5.75 -18.39 22.74
CA TRP A 161 -4.71 -17.60 23.37
C TRP A 161 -3.45 -18.41 23.60
N TYR A 162 -2.63 -18.53 22.57
CA TYR A 162 -1.28 -19.09 22.72
C TYR A 162 -0.44 -18.21 23.65
N GLN A 163 0.48 -18.87 24.36
CA GLN A 163 1.40 -18.17 25.24
C GLN A 163 2.79 -17.97 24.64
N ASP A 164 3.22 -18.84 23.72
CA ASP A 164 4.54 -18.80 23.11
C ASP A 164 4.52 -19.23 21.64
N LEU A 165 5.58 -18.84 20.90
CA LEU A 165 5.91 -19.28 19.54
C LEU A 165 7.14 -20.18 19.53
N GLY A 166 7.31 -21.03 20.56
CA GLY A 166 8.49 -21.87 20.73
C GLY A 166 8.86 -22.75 19.53
N PRO A 167 10.13 -23.07 19.33
CA PRO A 167 10.59 -23.92 18.23
C PRO A 167 10.29 -25.42 18.47
N LEU A 168 10.30 -25.87 19.72
CA LEU A 168 10.06 -27.29 20.08
C LEU A 168 8.57 -27.61 19.85
N ARG A 169 8.30 -28.51 18.89
CA ARG A 169 6.93 -28.84 18.44
C ARG A 169 6.84 -30.28 18.01
N LEU A 170 5.86 -31.02 18.52
CA LEU A 170 5.49 -32.33 18.07
C LEU A 170 4.12 -32.28 17.40
N ILE A 171 4.03 -32.72 16.16
CA ILE A 171 2.79 -32.71 15.38
C ILE A 171 2.54 -34.04 14.71
N ARG A 172 1.28 -34.50 14.74
CA ARG A 172 0.85 -35.68 14.00
C ARG A 172 0.96 -35.46 12.50
N ARG A 173 1.51 -36.38 11.74
CA ARG A 173 1.70 -36.23 10.27
C ARG A 173 0.38 -35.91 9.56
N SER A 174 -0.69 -36.63 9.86
CA SER A 174 -2.00 -36.36 9.25
C SER A 174 -2.54 -34.94 9.57
N ALA A 175 -2.27 -34.43 10.78
CA ALA A 175 -2.59 -33.08 11.15
C ALA A 175 -1.72 -32.07 10.38
N LEU A 176 -0.42 -32.31 10.24
CA LEU A 176 0.48 -31.48 9.45
C LEU A 176 0.06 -31.38 7.98
N GLU A 177 -0.36 -32.48 7.39
CA GLU A 177 -0.90 -32.53 6.02
C GLU A 177 -2.22 -31.73 5.91
N ARG A 178 -3.09 -31.80 6.93
CA ARG A 178 -4.36 -31.05 6.97
C ARG A 178 -4.18 -29.55 7.05
N ILE A 179 -3.16 -29.05 7.74
CA ILE A 179 -2.91 -27.60 7.90
C ILE A 179 -2.30 -26.94 6.67
N GLN A 180 -1.72 -27.70 5.74
CA GLN A 180 -1.22 -27.22 4.44
C GLN A 180 -0.31 -25.98 4.54
N MET A 181 0.80 -26.11 5.22
CA MET A 181 1.80 -25.07 5.44
C MET A 181 2.33 -24.45 4.13
N ARG A 182 2.43 -23.13 4.06
CA ARG A 182 2.88 -22.39 2.88
C ARG A 182 4.06 -21.45 3.14
N ASP A 183 4.19 -20.93 4.36
CA ASP A 183 5.29 -20.02 4.71
C ASP A 183 6.63 -20.78 4.64
N ARG A 184 7.64 -20.14 4.06
CA ARG A 184 9.00 -20.69 3.92
C ARG A 184 10.03 -19.91 4.71
N GLY A 185 9.60 -18.87 5.41
CA GLY A 185 10.43 -17.97 6.21
C GLY A 185 10.23 -18.15 7.72
N PHE A 186 10.34 -17.04 8.42
CA PHE A 186 10.12 -16.97 9.87
C PHE A 186 8.64 -17.02 10.29
N GLY A 187 7.71 -16.88 9.34
CA GLY A 187 6.28 -17.04 9.59
C GLY A 187 5.84 -18.50 9.80
N TRP A 188 6.72 -19.49 9.58
CA TRP A 188 6.47 -20.92 9.72
C TRP A 188 5.76 -21.29 11.03
N THR A 189 6.30 -20.78 12.16
CA THR A 189 5.77 -21.08 13.50
C THR A 189 4.38 -20.51 13.72
N VAL A 190 4.17 -19.26 13.29
CA VAL A 190 2.89 -18.55 13.42
C VAL A 190 1.84 -19.16 12.50
N GLU A 191 2.21 -19.48 11.26
CA GLU A 191 1.29 -20.14 10.32
C GLU A 191 0.81 -21.48 10.85
N MET A 192 1.72 -22.31 11.39
CA MET A 192 1.36 -23.62 11.97
C MET A 192 0.30 -23.46 13.06
N GLN A 193 0.51 -22.56 14.01
CA GLN A 193 -0.40 -22.33 15.11
C GLN A 193 -1.77 -21.78 14.64
N ALA A 194 -1.77 -20.78 13.75
CA ALA A 194 -3.02 -20.22 13.22
C ALA A 194 -3.83 -21.27 12.44
N ARG A 195 -3.18 -22.01 11.55
CA ARG A 195 -3.85 -23.07 10.77
C ARG A 195 -4.31 -24.25 11.61
N ALA A 196 -3.59 -24.58 12.70
CA ALA A 196 -4.03 -25.61 13.62
C ALA A 196 -5.39 -25.30 14.23
N ILE A 197 -5.61 -24.05 14.62
CA ILE A 197 -6.92 -23.58 15.12
C ILE A 197 -7.96 -23.63 14.01
N GLU A 198 -7.64 -23.12 12.81
CA GLU A 198 -8.55 -23.14 11.66
C GLU A 198 -9.04 -24.53 11.30
N ARG A 199 -8.22 -25.54 11.51
CA ARG A 199 -8.53 -26.94 11.23
C ARG A 199 -9.10 -27.69 12.44
N GLY A 200 -9.26 -27.00 13.59
CA GLY A 200 -9.82 -27.57 14.81
C GLY A 200 -8.95 -28.71 15.38
N LEU A 201 -7.62 -28.57 15.29
CA LEU A 201 -6.72 -29.57 15.88
C LEU A 201 -6.80 -29.53 17.41
N PRO A 202 -6.74 -30.68 18.11
CA PRO A 202 -6.44 -30.73 19.52
C PRO A 202 -5.01 -30.23 19.78
N ILE A 203 -4.88 -29.11 20.53
CA ILE A 203 -3.60 -28.44 20.79
C ILE A 203 -3.28 -28.45 22.28
N CYS A 204 -2.02 -28.72 22.61
CA CYS A 204 -1.47 -28.64 23.96
C CYS A 204 -0.22 -27.75 23.99
N GLU A 205 -0.12 -26.84 24.98
CA GLU A 205 1.11 -26.13 25.29
C GLU A 205 1.67 -26.66 26.62
N LEU A 206 2.91 -27.15 26.61
CA LEU A 206 3.60 -27.67 27.78
C LEU A 206 4.69 -26.70 28.23
N PRO A 207 4.82 -26.41 29.54
CA PRO A 207 5.93 -25.62 30.06
C PRO A 207 7.25 -26.28 29.69
N VAL A 208 8.16 -25.56 29.08
CA VAL A 208 9.51 -26.05 28.75
C VAL A 208 10.56 -25.12 29.30
N ASN A 209 11.65 -25.71 29.78
CA ASN A 209 12.84 -24.94 30.09
C ASN A 209 13.56 -24.55 28.79
N TYR A 210 14.19 -23.41 28.83
CA TYR A 210 14.95 -22.90 27.70
C TYR A 210 16.27 -22.33 28.22
N ARG A 211 17.34 -22.63 27.49
CA ARG A 211 18.70 -22.23 27.91
C ARG A 211 19.23 -21.15 27.01
N HIS A 212 20.12 -20.35 27.52
CA HIS A 212 20.93 -19.53 26.64
C HIS A 212 21.71 -20.42 25.67
N ARG A 213 21.77 -20.02 24.41
CA ARG A 213 22.51 -20.70 23.35
C ARG A 213 23.94 -21.02 23.82
N GLN A 214 24.36 -22.26 23.66
CA GLN A 214 25.66 -22.71 24.16
C GLN A 214 26.82 -22.41 23.21
N GLY A 215 26.55 -21.97 21.96
CA GLY A 215 27.57 -21.63 20.96
C GLY A 215 27.01 -20.76 19.83
N GLY A 216 27.92 -20.12 19.06
CA GLY A 216 27.57 -19.31 17.91
C GLY A 216 26.95 -17.95 18.25
N ARG A 217 26.65 -17.14 17.21
CA ARG A 217 25.92 -15.87 17.35
C ARG A 217 24.48 -16.05 16.86
N SER A 218 23.51 -15.60 17.63
CA SER A 218 22.10 -15.57 17.17
C SER A 218 21.97 -14.74 15.90
N LYS A 219 21.42 -15.33 14.86
CA LYS A 219 21.24 -14.70 13.54
C LYS A 219 19.98 -13.85 13.46
N ILE A 220 19.08 -14.02 14.42
CA ILE A 220 17.80 -13.32 14.48
C ILE A 220 17.79 -12.35 15.66
N SER A 221 18.02 -12.82 16.87
CA SER A 221 17.89 -12.01 18.11
C SER A 221 19.18 -11.28 18.52
N GLY A 222 20.30 -11.54 17.84
CA GLY A 222 21.61 -10.93 18.14
C GLY A 222 21.83 -9.55 17.50
N THR A 223 20.94 -9.10 16.60
CA THR A 223 21.03 -7.78 15.95
C THR A 223 19.65 -7.13 15.87
N LEU A 224 19.60 -5.82 16.06
CA LEU A 224 18.36 -5.03 15.94
C LEU A 224 17.71 -5.24 14.56
N LYS A 225 18.52 -5.30 13.50
CA LYS A 225 18.07 -5.55 12.12
C LYS A 225 17.43 -6.93 11.94
N GLY A 226 18.03 -7.98 12.50
CA GLY A 226 17.49 -9.35 12.43
C GLY A 226 16.17 -9.49 13.20
N SER A 227 16.08 -8.87 14.38
CA SER A 227 14.85 -8.88 15.19
C SER A 227 13.70 -8.13 14.52
N LEU A 228 13.96 -6.96 13.91
CA LEU A 228 12.98 -6.20 13.15
C LEU A 228 12.53 -6.96 11.90
N GLN A 229 13.46 -7.62 11.21
CA GLN A 229 13.13 -8.41 10.02
C GLN A 229 12.26 -9.63 10.38
N ALA A 230 12.60 -10.37 11.42
CA ALA A 230 11.78 -11.50 11.87
C ALA A 230 10.39 -11.04 12.35
N GLY A 231 10.32 -9.95 13.12
CA GLY A 231 9.06 -9.36 13.56
C GLY A 231 8.18 -8.91 12.39
N SER A 232 8.75 -8.27 11.38
CA SER A 232 8.01 -7.84 10.19
C SER A 232 7.46 -9.03 9.40
N VAL A 233 8.23 -10.12 9.26
CA VAL A 233 7.76 -11.35 8.59
C VAL A 233 6.62 -11.99 9.36
N ILE A 234 6.71 -12.10 10.69
CA ILE A 234 5.65 -12.63 11.55
C ILE A 234 4.36 -11.81 11.38
N LEU A 235 4.44 -10.49 11.49
CA LEU A 235 3.29 -9.61 11.35
C LEU A 235 2.70 -9.66 9.93
N THR A 236 3.53 -9.73 8.91
CA THR A 236 3.09 -9.87 7.52
C THR A 236 2.38 -11.22 7.30
N THR A 237 2.92 -12.30 7.86
CA THR A 237 2.29 -13.63 7.79
C THR A 237 0.95 -13.64 8.50
N LEU A 238 0.85 -13.06 9.71
CA LEU A 238 -0.43 -12.88 10.40
C LEU A 238 -1.41 -12.07 9.58
N GLY A 239 -0.98 -10.95 9.02
CA GLY A 239 -1.81 -10.12 8.14
C GLY A 239 -2.35 -10.90 6.93
N LYS A 240 -1.50 -11.71 6.28
CA LYS A 240 -1.93 -12.59 5.19
C LYS A 240 -2.95 -13.64 5.64
N LEU A 241 -2.73 -14.26 6.81
CA LEU A 241 -3.64 -15.25 7.38
C LEU A 241 -4.99 -14.63 7.76
N TYR A 242 -4.98 -13.43 8.36
CA TYR A 242 -6.20 -12.65 8.60
C TYR A 242 -6.97 -12.41 7.30
N LEU A 243 -6.29 -11.93 6.26
CA LEU A 243 -6.91 -11.70 4.95
C LEU A 243 -7.46 -13.00 4.35
N GLN A 244 -6.72 -14.12 4.44
CA GLN A 244 -7.18 -15.42 3.95
C GLN A 244 -8.41 -15.91 4.72
N ARG A 245 -8.44 -15.72 6.04
CA ARG A 245 -9.60 -16.08 6.86
C ARG A 245 -10.84 -15.26 6.49
N PHE A 246 -10.68 -13.95 6.27
CA PHE A 246 -11.76 -13.11 5.73
C PHE A 246 -12.22 -13.59 4.35
N HIS A 247 -11.33 -14.09 3.52
CA HIS A 247 -11.67 -14.64 2.19
C HIS A 247 -12.42 -15.99 2.26
N THR A 248 -12.11 -16.84 3.23
CA THR A 248 -12.71 -18.17 3.38
C THR A 248 -14.06 -18.15 4.09
N GLN A 249 -14.37 -17.12 4.86
CA GLN A 249 -15.68 -16.94 5.45
C GLN A 249 -16.69 -16.44 4.42
N SER A 250 -17.28 -17.37 3.66
CA SER A 250 -18.60 -17.29 3.01
C SER A 250 -18.95 -16.06 2.14
N LYS A 251 -19.55 -16.29 0.97
CA LYS A 251 -20.21 -15.28 0.11
C LYS A 251 -21.06 -14.26 0.89
N ARG A 252 -21.61 -14.66 2.04
CA ARG A 252 -22.41 -13.81 2.94
C ARG A 252 -21.57 -12.69 3.58
N THR A 253 -20.34 -12.95 3.98
CA THR A 253 -19.46 -11.93 4.58
C THR A 253 -19.03 -10.88 3.55
N ASN A 254 -18.75 -11.28 2.30
CA ASN A 254 -18.46 -10.32 1.23
C ASN A 254 -19.64 -9.40 0.97
N SER A 255 -20.87 -9.94 0.94
CA SER A 255 -22.08 -9.15 0.70
C SER A 255 -22.36 -8.15 1.82
N LEU A 256 -22.18 -8.54 3.08
CA LEU A 256 -22.31 -7.63 4.22
C LEU A 256 -21.24 -6.52 4.20
N LEU A 257 -20.00 -6.90 3.93
CA LEU A 257 -18.88 -5.94 3.84
C LEU A 257 -19.09 -4.97 2.68
N LEU A 258 -19.56 -5.46 1.53
CA LEU A 258 -19.90 -4.65 0.36
C LEU A 258 -21.05 -3.68 0.66
N GLY A 259 -22.14 -4.16 1.26
CA GLY A 259 -23.26 -3.31 1.64
C GLY A 259 -22.88 -2.23 2.65
N LEU A 260 -22.11 -2.57 3.68
CA LEU A 260 -21.64 -1.62 4.69
C LEU A 260 -20.67 -0.59 4.10
N SER A 261 -19.71 -1.05 3.27
CA SER A 261 -18.79 -0.15 2.56
C SER A 261 -19.54 0.84 1.67
N ALA A 262 -20.49 0.35 0.87
CA ALA A 262 -21.32 1.19 0.00
C ALA A 262 -22.15 2.21 0.80
N LEU A 263 -22.80 1.75 1.87
CA LEU A 263 -23.61 2.61 2.75
C LEU A 263 -22.77 3.74 3.35
N LEU A 264 -21.58 3.43 3.89
CA LEU A 264 -20.71 4.43 4.50
C LEU A 264 -20.14 5.41 3.48
N LEU A 265 -19.82 4.96 2.27
CA LEU A 265 -19.37 5.84 1.18
C LEU A 265 -20.48 6.83 0.77
N ILE A 266 -21.70 6.34 0.61
CA ILE A 266 -22.87 7.16 0.23
C ILE A 266 -23.23 8.12 1.37
N LEU A 267 -23.32 7.61 2.61
CA LEU A 267 -23.67 8.42 3.78
C LEU A 267 -22.62 9.51 4.02
N GLY A 268 -21.30 9.15 3.96
CA GLY A 268 -20.24 10.12 4.10
C GLY A 268 -20.29 11.20 3.04
N SER A 269 -20.57 10.83 1.77
CA SER A 269 -20.77 11.79 0.69
C SER A 269 -21.96 12.72 0.97
N ALA A 270 -23.09 12.19 1.43
CA ALA A 270 -24.27 12.99 1.77
C ALA A 270 -24.00 13.96 2.94
N LEU A 271 -23.28 13.51 3.97
CA LEU A 271 -22.91 14.36 5.12
C LEU A 271 -22.00 15.52 4.73
N MET A 272 -21.22 15.40 3.66
CA MET A 272 -20.33 16.48 3.20
C MET A 272 -21.04 17.60 2.45
N ILE A 273 -22.21 17.34 1.86
CA ILE A 273 -22.92 18.28 0.96
C ILE A 273 -23.09 19.67 1.57
N PRO A 274 -23.61 19.85 2.80
CA PRO A 274 -23.84 21.18 3.36
C PRO A 274 -22.57 21.89 3.86
N HIS A 275 -21.42 21.23 3.77
CA HIS A 275 -20.17 21.68 4.38
C HIS A 275 -19.07 21.96 3.34
N GLY A 276 -19.44 22.54 2.18
CA GLY A 276 -18.52 22.95 1.11
C GLY A 276 -17.92 24.33 1.29
N ASN A 277 -18.58 25.21 2.02
CA ASN A 277 -18.12 26.57 2.28
C ASN A 277 -17.09 26.62 3.42
N PHE A 278 -15.82 26.52 3.08
CA PHE A 278 -14.73 26.54 4.06
C PHE A 278 -14.37 27.95 4.57
N GLN A 279 -15.07 28.99 4.13
CA GLN A 279 -14.92 30.33 4.70
C GLN A 279 -15.73 30.49 6.01
N GLU A 280 -16.74 29.66 6.22
CA GLU A 280 -17.55 29.66 7.43
C GLU A 280 -16.89 28.92 8.58
N ALA A 281 -16.78 29.59 9.73
CA ALA A 281 -16.28 28.99 10.95
C ALA A 281 -17.14 27.78 11.36
N GLY A 282 -16.48 26.66 11.71
CA GLY A 282 -17.16 25.43 12.13
C GLY A 282 -17.50 24.44 11.01
N THR A 283 -17.44 24.81 9.73
CA THR A 283 -17.74 23.94 8.60
C THR A 283 -16.77 22.77 8.48
N VAL A 284 -15.46 23.00 8.63
CA VAL A 284 -14.42 21.98 8.43
C VAL A 284 -14.55 20.77 9.38
N PRO A 285 -14.85 20.89 10.68
CA PRO A 285 -15.10 19.75 11.55
C PRO A 285 -16.23 18.83 11.07
N TYR A 286 -17.34 19.37 10.59
CA TYR A 286 -18.44 18.56 10.03
C TYR A 286 -18.08 17.95 8.68
N PHE A 287 -17.33 18.67 7.84
CA PHE A 287 -16.73 18.13 6.64
C PHE A 287 -15.85 16.92 6.96
N TRP A 288 -14.97 17.01 7.96
CA TRP A 288 -14.15 15.88 8.41
C TRP A 288 -14.96 14.70 8.94
N MET A 289 -16.11 14.92 9.58
CA MET A 289 -17.01 13.84 9.96
C MET A 289 -17.49 13.07 8.72
N GLY A 290 -17.97 13.78 7.69
CA GLY A 290 -18.38 13.17 6.42
C GLY A 290 -17.23 12.39 5.75
N VAL A 291 -16.03 12.99 5.71
CA VAL A 291 -14.81 12.34 5.23
C VAL A 291 -14.47 11.09 6.04
N GLY A 292 -14.59 11.14 7.36
CA GLY A 292 -14.32 9.99 8.24
C GLY A 292 -15.24 8.82 7.97
N VAL A 293 -16.55 9.10 7.81
CA VAL A 293 -17.55 8.08 7.47
C VAL A 293 -17.27 7.49 6.07
N MET A 294 -17.04 8.36 5.08
CA MET A 294 -16.69 7.90 3.73
C MET A 294 -15.38 7.13 3.70
N GLY A 295 -14.37 7.59 4.47
CA GLY A 295 -13.08 6.93 4.64
C GLY A 295 -13.19 5.54 5.26
N ALA A 296 -14.06 5.37 6.25
CA ALA A 296 -14.34 4.05 6.82
C ALA A 296 -14.92 3.09 5.76
N GLY A 297 -15.86 3.56 4.94
CA GLY A 297 -16.38 2.80 3.80
C GLY A 297 -15.27 2.41 2.80
N PHE A 298 -14.37 3.33 2.50
CA PHE A 298 -13.23 3.06 1.63
C PHE A 298 -12.26 2.01 2.21
N VAL A 299 -11.94 2.11 3.51
CA VAL A 299 -11.08 1.12 4.20
C VAL A 299 -11.73 -0.27 4.18
N LEU A 300 -13.04 -0.36 4.45
CA LEU A 300 -13.76 -1.63 4.38
C LEU A 300 -13.72 -2.24 2.97
N SER A 301 -13.73 -1.41 1.91
CA SER A 301 -13.63 -1.88 0.52
C SER A 301 -12.32 -2.62 0.23
N TRP A 302 -11.27 -2.41 1.01
CA TRP A 302 -9.99 -3.12 0.83
C TRP A 302 -10.08 -4.61 1.18
N GLY A 303 -11.05 -4.99 2.00
CA GLY A 303 -11.35 -6.38 2.37
C GLY A 303 -12.22 -7.14 1.36
N LEU A 304 -12.77 -6.46 0.34
CA LEU A 304 -13.56 -7.11 -0.70
C LEU A 304 -12.70 -8.02 -1.58
N TRP A 305 -13.25 -9.16 -1.97
CA TRP A 305 -12.60 -10.08 -2.90
C TRP A 305 -13.37 -10.27 -4.21
N SER A 306 -14.60 -9.77 -4.29
CA SER A 306 -15.38 -9.72 -5.52
C SER A 306 -16.37 -8.57 -5.48
N ILE A 307 -16.64 -7.99 -6.63
CA ILE A 307 -17.65 -6.97 -6.84
C ILE A 307 -18.18 -7.09 -8.28
N ASP A 308 -19.49 -6.97 -8.46
CA ASP A 308 -20.10 -6.94 -9.77
C ASP A 308 -20.22 -5.50 -10.33
N ALA A 309 -20.57 -5.40 -11.61
CA ALA A 309 -20.68 -4.13 -12.31
C ALA A 309 -21.74 -3.21 -11.69
N ILE A 310 -22.86 -3.79 -11.22
CA ILE A 310 -24.00 -3.02 -10.70
C ILE A 310 -23.55 -2.28 -9.42
N TRP A 311 -23.00 -2.99 -8.45
CA TRP A 311 -22.50 -2.39 -7.22
C TRP A 311 -21.38 -1.37 -7.49
N PHE A 312 -20.41 -1.76 -8.34
CA PHE A 312 -19.29 -0.87 -8.69
C PHE A 312 -19.79 0.47 -9.23
N TRP A 313 -20.63 0.43 -10.29
CA TRP A 313 -21.10 1.65 -10.95
C TRP A 313 -22.14 2.42 -10.14
N SER A 314 -23.05 1.73 -9.43
CA SER A 314 -24.07 2.40 -8.61
C SER A 314 -23.43 3.25 -7.51
N VAL A 315 -22.46 2.72 -6.76
CA VAL A 315 -21.78 3.48 -5.71
C VAL A 315 -20.89 4.57 -6.32
N THR A 316 -20.17 4.24 -7.39
CA THR A 316 -19.32 5.21 -8.10
C THR A 316 -20.10 6.41 -8.60
N LEU A 317 -21.25 6.20 -9.21
CA LEU A 317 -22.11 7.27 -9.72
C LEU A 317 -22.80 8.03 -8.60
N LEU A 318 -23.40 7.32 -7.65
CA LEU A 318 -24.23 7.95 -6.61
C LEU A 318 -23.40 8.86 -5.70
N THR A 319 -22.21 8.44 -5.28
CA THR A 319 -21.32 9.27 -4.44
C THR A 319 -20.93 10.57 -5.13
N ARG A 320 -20.70 10.56 -6.43
CA ARG A 320 -20.34 11.72 -7.23
C ARG A 320 -21.52 12.63 -7.51
N LEU A 321 -22.66 12.06 -7.88
CA LEU A 321 -23.88 12.82 -8.15
C LEU A 321 -24.35 13.58 -6.89
N LEU A 322 -24.24 12.97 -5.70
CA LEU A 322 -24.52 13.64 -4.43
C LEU A 322 -23.61 14.87 -4.25
N LEU A 323 -22.31 14.74 -4.48
CA LEU A 323 -21.36 15.85 -4.26
C LEU A 323 -21.38 16.92 -5.36
N LEU A 324 -22.08 16.72 -6.48
CA LEU A 324 -22.27 17.80 -7.46
C LEU A 324 -22.98 19.02 -6.86
N SER A 325 -23.87 18.80 -5.90
CA SER A 325 -24.61 19.89 -5.23
C SER A 325 -23.80 20.58 -4.12
N MET A 326 -22.64 20.02 -3.71
CA MET A 326 -21.75 20.64 -2.73
C MET A 326 -21.16 21.93 -3.29
N GLU A 327 -21.00 22.97 -2.44
CA GLU A 327 -20.31 24.19 -2.81
C GLU A 327 -18.86 23.86 -3.25
N PRO A 328 -18.44 24.35 -4.43
CA PRO A 328 -17.11 24.00 -4.96
C PRO A 328 -16.00 24.79 -4.24
N SER A 329 -14.75 24.36 -4.45
CA SER A 329 -13.57 25.12 -4.04
C SER A 329 -13.44 26.45 -4.82
N ASP A 330 -12.66 27.37 -4.29
CA ASP A 330 -12.36 28.66 -4.87
C ASP A 330 -11.69 28.60 -6.26
N ASP A 331 -10.98 27.50 -6.58
CA ASP A 331 -10.33 27.30 -7.88
C ASP A 331 -11.31 27.32 -9.07
N ILE A 332 -12.54 26.81 -8.88
CA ILE A 332 -13.50 26.71 -9.98
C ILE A 332 -13.88 28.08 -10.55
N TRP A 333 -13.95 29.09 -9.69
CA TRP A 333 -14.29 30.47 -10.11
C TRP A 333 -13.20 31.06 -11.00
N ARG A 334 -11.95 30.62 -10.76
CA ARG A 334 -10.82 30.95 -11.61
C ARG A 334 -10.97 30.35 -13.01
N TYR A 335 -11.34 29.05 -13.12
CA TYR A 335 -11.56 28.39 -14.40
C TYR A 335 -12.69 29.03 -15.20
N LEU A 336 -13.80 29.35 -14.52
CA LEU A 336 -14.94 30.06 -15.13
C LEU A 336 -14.54 31.41 -15.68
N TRP A 337 -13.80 32.20 -14.87
CA TRP A 337 -13.35 33.53 -15.25
C TRP A 337 -12.40 33.49 -16.44
N GLU A 338 -11.40 32.63 -16.41
CA GLU A 338 -10.45 32.51 -17.50
C GLU A 338 -11.13 32.08 -18.81
N GLY A 339 -12.12 31.17 -18.73
CA GLY A 339 -12.96 30.81 -19.89
C GLY A 339 -13.85 31.98 -20.36
N HIS A 340 -14.42 32.74 -19.45
CA HIS A 340 -15.31 33.85 -19.76
C HIS A 340 -14.57 34.97 -20.50
N ILE A 341 -13.43 35.46 -20.00
CA ILE A 341 -12.69 36.56 -20.61
C ILE A 341 -12.14 36.20 -22.00
N GLN A 342 -11.81 34.90 -22.26
CA GLN A 342 -11.43 34.45 -23.59
C GLN A 342 -12.56 34.63 -24.63
N ASN A 343 -13.82 34.47 -24.23
CA ASN A 343 -14.97 34.67 -25.11
C ASN A 343 -15.24 36.16 -25.38
N LEU A 344 -14.63 37.05 -24.57
CA LEU A 344 -14.63 38.48 -24.77
C LEU A 344 -13.42 39.00 -25.57
N GLY A 345 -12.52 38.08 -25.98
CA GLY A 345 -11.33 38.42 -26.78
C GLY A 345 -10.09 38.76 -25.96
N PHE A 346 -10.09 38.52 -24.63
CA PHE A 346 -8.92 38.78 -23.79
C PHE A 346 -8.12 37.48 -23.57
N SER A 347 -6.80 37.61 -23.53
CA SER A 347 -5.91 36.50 -23.15
C SER A 347 -5.80 36.40 -21.61
N PRO A 348 -6.09 35.25 -20.99
CA PRO A 348 -5.94 35.07 -19.56
C PRO A 348 -4.46 35.05 -19.12
N TYR A 349 -3.53 34.87 -20.03
CA TYR A 349 -2.09 34.94 -19.76
C TYR A 349 -1.59 36.38 -19.59
N ASP A 350 -2.21 37.34 -20.31
CA ASP A 350 -1.80 38.72 -20.30
C ASP A 350 -2.58 39.55 -19.28
N GLN A 351 -3.82 39.13 -18.98
CA GLN A 351 -4.76 39.92 -18.15
C GLN A 351 -5.09 39.13 -16.86
N PRO A 352 -4.52 39.51 -15.71
CA PRO A 352 -4.98 38.99 -14.41
C PRO A 352 -6.42 39.42 -14.12
N PRO A 353 -7.18 38.66 -13.30
CA PRO A 353 -8.60 39.00 -13.02
C PRO A 353 -8.84 40.42 -12.54
N ASN A 354 -7.84 41.06 -11.89
CA ASN A 354 -7.92 42.40 -11.37
C ASN A 354 -7.50 43.49 -12.37
N ALA A 355 -7.15 43.14 -13.61
CA ALA A 355 -6.75 44.12 -14.63
C ALA A 355 -7.84 45.18 -14.86
N THR A 356 -7.42 46.43 -15.02
CA THR A 356 -8.33 47.57 -15.24
C THR A 356 -9.20 47.42 -16.47
N ALA A 357 -8.66 46.82 -17.54
CA ALA A 357 -9.39 46.55 -18.77
C ALA A 357 -10.58 45.58 -18.56
N LEU A 358 -10.55 44.75 -17.53
CA LEU A 358 -11.58 43.76 -17.23
C LEU A 358 -12.67 44.25 -16.26
N ILE A 359 -12.55 45.46 -15.69
CA ILE A 359 -13.53 46.01 -14.75
C ILE A 359 -14.97 46.00 -15.32
N PRO A 360 -15.22 46.41 -16.58
CA PRO A 360 -16.57 46.45 -17.14
C PRO A 360 -17.22 45.07 -17.31
N TYR A 361 -16.42 44.00 -17.29
CA TYR A 361 -16.84 42.61 -17.56
C TYR A 361 -16.96 41.75 -16.29
N ARG A 362 -16.75 42.33 -15.07
CA ARG A 362 -16.86 41.63 -13.80
C ARG A 362 -18.27 41.11 -13.59
N THR A 363 -18.34 39.83 -13.26
CA THR A 363 -19.59 39.10 -12.98
C THR A 363 -19.96 39.19 -11.50
N ALA A 364 -21.19 38.79 -11.13
CA ALA A 364 -21.63 38.79 -9.73
C ALA A 364 -20.77 37.86 -8.82
N TRP A 365 -20.15 36.80 -9.39
CA TRP A 365 -19.27 35.89 -8.69
C TRP A 365 -17.77 36.23 -8.80
N TRP A 366 -17.41 37.39 -9.40
CA TRP A 366 -16.02 37.83 -9.56
C TRP A 366 -15.26 37.87 -8.22
N GLY A 367 -15.90 38.27 -7.14
CA GLY A 367 -15.31 38.33 -5.80
C GLY A 367 -14.93 36.96 -5.18
N LEU A 368 -15.37 35.86 -5.79
CA LEU A 368 -15.03 34.49 -5.36
C LEU A 368 -13.74 33.96 -6.02
N ILE A 369 -13.15 34.71 -6.97
CA ILE A 369 -11.94 34.31 -7.69
C ILE A 369 -10.74 34.45 -6.77
N ASN A 370 -9.93 33.41 -6.69
CA ASN A 370 -8.67 33.44 -5.96
C ASN A 370 -7.54 34.12 -6.79
N HIS A 371 -6.49 34.57 -6.12
CA HIS A 371 -5.28 35.15 -6.75
C HIS A 371 -5.55 36.19 -7.83
N LEU A 372 -6.34 37.23 -7.50
CA LEU A 372 -6.82 38.22 -8.44
C LEU A 372 -5.72 38.95 -9.24
N ASP A 373 -4.52 39.07 -8.67
CA ASP A 373 -3.39 39.79 -9.27
C ASP A 373 -2.46 38.88 -10.11
N THR A 374 -2.83 37.61 -10.28
CA THR A 374 -1.99 36.63 -10.98
C THR A 374 -2.65 36.23 -12.30
N SER A 375 -1.92 36.30 -13.42
CA SER A 375 -2.33 35.77 -14.72
C SER A 375 -2.45 34.26 -14.72
N ALA A 376 -3.06 33.70 -15.78
CA ALA A 376 -3.30 32.23 -15.88
C ALA A 376 -2.02 31.41 -15.79
N ILE A 377 -2.12 30.30 -15.05
CA ILE A 377 -1.04 29.32 -14.88
C ILE A 377 -1.31 28.01 -15.64
N TYR A 378 -2.53 27.82 -16.12
CA TYR A 378 -2.96 26.58 -16.76
C TYR A 378 -2.53 26.53 -18.22
N PRO A 379 -2.10 25.32 -18.73
CA PRO A 379 -1.65 25.19 -20.11
C PRO A 379 -2.76 25.42 -21.16
N PRO A 380 -2.40 25.64 -22.44
CA PRO A 380 -3.33 26.09 -23.48
C PRO A 380 -4.51 25.16 -23.75
N VAL A 381 -4.31 23.83 -23.67
CA VAL A 381 -5.41 22.86 -23.89
C VAL A 381 -6.48 23.03 -22.82
N ALA A 382 -6.07 23.23 -21.53
CA ALA A 382 -7.02 23.49 -20.46
C ALA A 382 -7.75 24.80 -20.66
N GLN A 383 -7.04 25.85 -21.07
CA GLN A 383 -7.60 27.18 -21.34
C GLN A 383 -8.69 27.14 -22.41
N LEU A 384 -8.44 26.46 -23.54
CA LEU A 384 -9.46 26.29 -24.58
C LEU A 384 -10.65 25.46 -24.08
N GLY A 385 -10.39 24.45 -23.24
CA GLY A 385 -11.47 23.70 -22.58
C GLY A 385 -12.36 24.63 -21.70
N PHE A 386 -11.76 25.49 -20.88
CA PHE A 386 -12.50 26.47 -20.07
C PHE A 386 -13.27 27.44 -20.96
N ARG A 387 -12.67 27.93 -22.07
CA ARG A 387 -13.34 28.77 -23.05
C ARG A 387 -14.60 28.11 -23.61
N ILE A 388 -14.50 26.85 -24.04
CA ILE A 388 -15.64 26.10 -24.60
C ILE A 388 -16.75 25.95 -23.57
N LEU A 389 -16.42 25.55 -22.34
CA LEU A 389 -17.43 25.39 -21.28
C LEU A 389 -18.10 26.74 -20.94
N ALA A 390 -17.33 27.81 -20.80
CA ALA A 390 -17.85 29.13 -20.52
C ALA A 390 -18.70 29.72 -21.67
N ALA A 391 -18.44 29.32 -22.92
CA ALA A 391 -19.26 29.69 -24.07
C ALA A 391 -20.63 29.01 -24.05
N ILE A 392 -20.72 27.77 -23.52
CA ILE A 392 -21.99 27.06 -23.35
C ILE A 392 -22.78 27.65 -22.17
N ALA A 393 -22.15 27.69 -20.99
CA ALA A 393 -22.68 28.38 -19.81
C ALA A 393 -21.56 28.62 -18.78
N PRO A 394 -21.36 29.84 -18.27
CA PRO A 394 -20.39 30.10 -17.21
C PRO A 394 -20.96 29.67 -15.84
N SER A 395 -21.10 28.35 -15.65
CA SER A 395 -21.74 27.73 -14.51
C SER A 395 -20.80 26.72 -13.84
N ALA A 396 -20.63 26.82 -12.51
CA ALA A 396 -19.85 25.88 -11.73
C ALA A 396 -20.34 24.43 -11.90
N LEU A 397 -21.67 24.22 -12.02
CA LEU A 397 -22.24 22.90 -12.25
C LEU A 397 -21.80 22.30 -13.60
N LEU A 398 -21.78 23.08 -14.69
CA LEU A 398 -21.34 22.60 -16.00
C LEU A 398 -19.85 22.18 -15.96
N PHE A 399 -19.00 22.97 -15.31
CA PHE A 399 -17.59 22.65 -15.16
C PHE A 399 -17.40 21.38 -14.32
N LYS A 400 -18.09 21.26 -13.17
CA LYS A 400 -18.08 20.03 -12.35
C LYS A 400 -18.53 18.81 -13.15
N LEU A 401 -19.58 18.92 -13.95
CA LEU A 401 -20.08 17.84 -14.81
C LEU A 401 -19.04 17.43 -15.86
N ALA A 402 -18.36 18.38 -16.49
CA ALA A 402 -17.33 18.10 -17.48
C ALA A 402 -16.12 17.37 -16.84
N PHE A 403 -15.71 17.79 -15.64
CA PHE A 403 -14.64 17.11 -14.89
C PHE A 403 -15.07 15.74 -14.40
N LEU A 404 -16.32 15.59 -13.95
CA LEU A 404 -16.90 14.31 -13.56
C LEU A 404 -16.96 13.32 -14.73
N LEU A 405 -17.32 13.74 -15.93
CA LEU A 405 -17.35 12.87 -17.11
C LEU A 405 -15.94 12.33 -17.43
N ALA A 406 -14.91 13.15 -17.31
CA ALA A 406 -13.52 12.70 -17.48
C ALA A 406 -13.12 11.69 -16.37
N ASP A 407 -13.51 11.94 -15.12
CA ASP A 407 -13.27 11.04 -13.99
C ASP A 407 -13.96 9.67 -14.17
N LEU A 408 -15.22 9.67 -14.61
CA LEU A 408 -15.93 8.43 -14.94
C LEU A 408 -15.30 7.68 -16.12
N ALA A 409 -14.75 8.42 -17.10
CA ALA A 409 -14.00 7.81 -18.19
C ALA A 409 -12.69 7.16 -17.68
N VAL A 410 -12.00 7.76 -16.70
CA VAL A 410 -10.85 7.12 -16.03
C VAL A 410 -11.30 5.84 -15.30
N CYS A 411 -12.41 5.90 -14.53
CA CYS A 411 -12.98 4.69 -13.88
C CYS A 411 -13.26 3.59 -14.90
N TRP A 412 -13.85 3.95 -16.05
CA TRP A 412 -14.16 3.00 -17.11
C TRP A 412 -12.90 2.39 -17.73
N LEU A 413 -11.93 3.20 -18.11
CA LEU A 413 -10.67 2.72 -18.70
C LEU A 413 -9.93 1.76 -17.75
N LEU A 414 -9.82 2.13 -16.47
CA LEU A 414 -9.17 1.31 -15.47
C LEU A 414 -9.93 -0.01 -15.24
N SER A 415 -11.27 0.03 -15.14
CA SER A 415 -12.10 -1.15 -14.92
C SER A 415 -12.06 -2.13 -16.10
N GLN A 416 -11.98 -1.63 -17.34
CA GLN A 416 -11.84 -2.48 -18.54
C GLN A 416 -10.50 -3.20 -18.58
N ARG A 417 -9.46 -2.62 -18.00
CA ARG A 417 -8.10 -3.18 -18.07
C ARG A 417 -7.76 -4.08 -16.89
N TRP A 418 -8.18 -3.72 -15.66
CA TRP A 418 -7.80 -4.40 -14.42
C TRP A 418 -8.99 -4.96 -13.62
N GLY A 419 -10.21 -4.78 -14.10
CA GLY A 419 -11.43 -5.22 -13.45
C GLY A 419 -11.90 -4.29 -12.33
N TYR A 420 -13.13 -4.50 -11.89
CA TYR A 420 -13.80 -3.62 -10.91
C TYR A 420 -13.10 -3.60 -9.56
N LEU A 421 -12.69 -4.77 -9.06
CA LEU A 421 -12.12 -4.90 -7.71
C LEU A 421 -10.82 -4.09 -7.53
N GLN A 422 -9.94 -4.11 -8.51
CA GLN A 422 -8.70 -3.34 -8.45
C GLN A 422 -8.98 -1.85 -8.62
N THR A 423 -9.95 -1.50 -9.46
CA THR A 423 -10.33 -0.12 -9.75
C THR A 423 -11.01 0.57 -8.57
N LEU A 424 -11.46 -0.15 -7.52
CA LEU A 424 -12.00 0.45 -6.29
C LEU A 424 -11.03 1.44 -5.64
N LEU A 425 -9.72 1.21 -5.76
CA LEU A 425 -8.72 2.15 -5.26
C LEU A 425 -8.88 3.56 -5.84
N TYR A 426 -9.35 3.66 -7.07
CA TYR A 426 -9.65 4.94 -7.73
C TYR A 426 -11.14 5.30 -7.60
N ALA A 427 -12.04 4.40 -7.97
CA ALA A 427 -13.46 4.68 -8.14
C ALA A 427 -14.19 4.98 -6.81
N TRP A 428 -13.80 4.33 -5.71
CA TRP A 428 -14.39 4.51 -4.38
C TRP A 428 -13.52 5.33 -3.43
N ASN A 429 -12.51 5.98 -3.99
CA ASN A 429 -11.54 6.77 -3.25
C ASN A 429 -12.15 8.09 -2.76
N PRO A 430 -12.16 8.38 -1.44
CA PRO A 430 -12.73 9.60 -0.88
C PRO A 430 -12.14 10.87 -1.49
N LEU A 431 -10.82 10.87 -1.70
CA LEU A 431 -10.12 12.03 -2.22
C LEU A 431 -10.47 12.32 -3.68
N ILE A 432 -10.60 11.28 -4.53
CA ILE A 432 -11.06 11.43 -5.93
C ILE A 432 -12.50 11.95 -5.95
N ILE A 433 -13.39 11.29 -5.19
CA ILE A 433 -14.81 11.64 -5.15
C ILE A 433 -14.98 13.10 -4.73
N TYR A 434 -14.34 13.49 -3.64
CA TYR A 434 -14.41 14.88 -3.17
C TYR A 434 -13.75 15.85 -4.14
N SER A 435 -12.50 15.61 -4.55
CA SER A 435 -11.74 16.59 -5.34
C SER A 435 -12.44 16.92 -6.67
N ILE A 436 -12.98 15.92 -7.35
CA ILE A 436 -13.58 16.12 -8.67
C ILE A 436 -15.03 16.57 -8.54
N ALA A 437 -15.89 15.81 -7.87
CA ALA A 437 -17.32 16.08 -7.83
C ALA A 437 -17.69 17.13 -6.79
N GLY A 438 -17.07 17.12 -5.62
CA GLY A 438 -17.29 18.11 -4.55
C GLY A 438 -16.55 19.42 -4.82
N GLY A 439 -15.23 19.37 -4.79
CA GLY A 439 -14.35 20.54 -4.94
C GLY A 439 -14.34 21.17 -6.34
N GLY A 440 -14.66 20.41 -7.38
CA GLY A 440 -14.68 20.91 -8.75
C GLY A 440 -13.29 21.17 -9.34
N HIS A 441 -12.28 20.37 -8.92
CA HIS A 441 -10.95 20.44 -9.50
C HIS A 441 -10.89 19.74 -10.85
N TYR A 442 -10.22 20.35 -11.83
CA TYR A 442 -10.16 19.85 -13.21
C TYR A 442 -9.14 18.71 -13.42
N ASP A 443 -8.55 18.20 -12.36
CA ASP A 443 -7.44 17.23 -12.41
C ASP A 443 -7.77 15.95 -13.17
N SER A 444 -9.02 15.54 -13.23
CA SER A 444 -9.49 14.41 -14.07
C SER A 444 -9.21 14.64 -15.57
N TRP A 445 -9.17 15.90 -16.04
CA TRP A 445 -8.93 16.23 -17.43
C TRP A 445 -7.54 15.89 -17.90
N PHE A 446 -6.50 16.11 -17.07
CA PHE A 446 -5.16 15.68 -17.46
C PHE A 446 -4.89 14.20 -17.11
N MET A 447 -5.54 13.65 -16.07
CA MET A 447 -5.41 12.25 -15.71
C MET A 447 -6.00 11.32 -16.77
N LEU A 448 -7.11 11.69 -17.41
CA LEU A 448 -7.73 10.88 -18.46
C LEU A 448 -6.78 10.62 -19.64
N PRO A 449 -6.20 11.62 -20.33
CA PRO A 449 -5.25 11.38 -21.38
C PRO A 449 -3.93 10.74 -20.87
N LEU A 450 -3.54 10.96 -19.64
CA LEU A 450 -2.37 10.31 -19.07
C LEU A 450 -2.59 8.79 -18.85
N VAL A 451 -3.77 8.38 -18.40
CA VAL A 451 -4.18 6.96 -18.35
C VAL A 451 -4.29 6.38 -19.76
N ALA A 452 -4.82 7.15 -20.72
CA ALA A 452 -4.86 6.74 -22.12
C ALA A 452 -3.45 6.55 -22.70
N THR A 453 -2.48 7.40 -22.31
CA THR A 453 -1.05 7.25 -22.64
C THR A 453 -0.54 5.88 -22.18
N TRP A 454 -0.76 5.55 -20.90
CA TRP A 454 -0.36 4.27 -20.35
C TRP A 454 -0.97 3.09 -21.11
N LEU A 455 -2.28 3.12 -21.36
CA LEU A 455 -2.98 2.05 -22.08
C LEU A 455 -2.52 1.94 -23.56
N ALA A 456 -2.13 3.04 -24.18
CA ALA A 456 -1.59 3.05 -25.54
C ALA A 456 -0.19 2.42 -25.57
N ILE A 457 0.65 2.68 -24.56
CA ILE A 457 1.97 2.05 -24.40
C ILE A 457 1.81 0.53 -24.24
N ASP A 458 0.93 0.08 -23.34
CA ASP A 458 0.68 -1.34 -23.09
C ASP A 458 0.19 -2.09 -24.34
N ARG A 459 -0.46 -1.38 -25.29
CA ARG A 459 -0.93 -1.91 -26.55
C ARG A 459 0.07 -1.74 -27.71
N GLY A 460 1.27 -1.24 -27.45
CA GLY A 460 2.28 -0.96 -28.45
C GLY A 460 1.92 0.18 -29.42
N ARG A 461 0.93 1.00 -29.11
CA ARG A 461 0.46 2.12 -29.94
C ARG A 461 1.23 3.40 -29.63
N TRP A 462 2.51 3.37 -29.95
CA TRP A 462 3.45 4.43 -29.57
C TRP A 462 3.03 5.85 -30.01
N ALA A 463 2.62 6.05 -31.26
CA ALA A 463 2.21 7.38 -31.74
C ALA A 463 1.03 7.96 -30.95
N TRP A 464 0.03 7.13 -30.65
CA TRP A 464 -1.10 7.53 -29.83
C TRP A 464 -0.69 7.82 -28.39
N SER A 465 0.29 7.09 -27.84
CA SER A 465 0.79 7.40 -26.49
C SER A 465 1.46 8.78 -26.45
N ALA A 466 2.18 9.17 -27.50
CA ALA A 466 2.77 10.50 -27.59
C ALA A 466 1.70 11.61 -27.68
N VAL A 467 0.69 11.43 -28.53
CA VAL A 467 -0.42 12.40 -28.68
C VAL A 467 -1.18 12.55 -27.35
N TRP A 468 -1.56 11.44 -26.70
CA TRP A 468 -2.26 11.51 -25.41
C TRP A 468 -1.42 12.16 -24.32
N LEU A 469 -0.11 11.91 -24.29
CA LEU A 469 0.78 12.58 -23.34
C LEU A 469 0.87 14.08 -23.63
N GLY A 470 0.88 14.49 -24.91
CA GLY A 470 0.85 15.88 -25.31
C GLY A 470 -0.44 16.60 -24.86
N ILE A 471 -1.59 15.95 -25.02
CA ILE A 471 -2.87 16.46 -24.51
C ILE A 471 -2.82 16.59 -22.98
N SER A 472 -2.31 15.57 -22.27
CA SER A 472 -2.16 15.62 -20.82
C SER A 472 -1.25 16.77 -20.37
N ALA A 473 -0.10 16.96 -21.02
CA ALA A 473 0.83 18.07 -20.75
C ALA A 473 0.21 19.43 -21.06
N GLY A 474 -0.58 19.53 -22.14
CA GLY A 474 -1.34 20.72 -22.49
C GLY A 474 -2.53 21.01 -21.56
N MET A 475 -2.95 20.04 -20.74
CA MET A 475 -3.91 20.24 -19.64
C MET A 475 -3.19 20.63 -18.35
N LYS A 476 -2.05 20.02 -18.05
CA LYS A 476 -1.26 20.29 -16.83
C LYS A 476 0.22 19.97 -17.07
N TRP A 477 1.10 20.98 -16.94
CA TRP A 477 2.54 20.87 -17.26
C TRP A 477 3.26 19.73 -16.53
N ILE A 478 2.74 19.29 -15.38
CA ILE A 478 3.36 18.23 -14.55
C ILE A 478 3.48 16.87 -15.25
N SER A 479 2.73 16.64 -16.32
CA SER A 479 2.83 15.40 -17.13
C SER A 479 4.00 15.43 -18.11
N LEU A 480 4.49 16.63 -18.47
CA LEU A 480 5.51 16.83 -19.51
C LEU A 480 6.82 16.03 -19.25
N PRO A 481 7.36 15.98 -18.01
CA PRO A 481 8.58 15.21 -17.75
C PRO A 481 8.48 13.73 -18.11
N LEU A 482 7.27 13.16 -18.13
CA LEU A 482 7.06 11.76 -18.52
C LEU A 482 7.31 11.48 -20.00
N VAL A 483 7.47 12.51 -20.86
CA VAL A 483 7.93 12.38 -22.25
C VAL A 483 9.29 11.69 -22.31
N ALA A 484 10.13 11.88 -21.30
CA ALA A 484 11.44 11.24 -21.19
C ALA A 484 11.34 9.70 -21.25
N PHE A 485 10.27 9.10 -20.71
CA PHE A 485 10.04 7.65 -20.81
C PHE A 485 9.83 7.21 -22.26
N LEU A 486 9.05 7.94 -23.05
CA LEU A 486 8.78 7.63 -24.44
C LEU A 486 10.05 7.76 -25.30
N ILE A 487 10.84 8.83 -25.08
CA ILE A 487 12.08 9.10 -25.80
C ILE A 487 13.14 8.06 -25.46
N TRP A 488 13.27 7.69 -24.17
CA TRP A 488 14.25 6.72 -23.69
C TRP A 488 14.09 5.31 -24.31
N ARG A 489 12.87 4.99 -24.78
CA ARG A 489 12.52 3.65 -25.32
C ARG A 489 12.58 3.54 -26.83
N VAL A 490 12.85 4.62 -27.53
CA VAL A 490 12.84 4.66 -28.99
C VAL A 490 14.19 5.12 -29.55
N ASN A 491 14.45 4.83 -30.81
CA ASN A 491 15.66 5.32 -31.50
C ASN A 491 15.53 6.81 -31.88
N GLY A 492 16.63 7.44 -32.33
CA GLY A 492 16.70 8.89 -32.54
C GLY A 492 15.62 9.47 -33.47
N LYS A 493 15.28 8.83 -34.60
CA LYS A 493 14.23 9.32 -35.51
C LYS A 493 12.84 9.24 -34.87
N GLN A 494 12.56 8.14 -34.19
CA GLN A 494 11.30 8.00 -33.44
C GLN A 494 11.25 8.95 -32.23
N GLY A 495 12.38 9.26 -31.60
CA GLY A 495 12.48 10.24 -30.54
C GLY A 495 12.05 11.64 -31.00
N MET A 496 12.53 12.08 -32.18
CA MET A 496 12.12 13.36 -32.74
C MET A 496 10.62 13.39 -33.06
N MET A 497 10.10 12.30 -33.67
CA MET A 497 8.67 12.18 -33.95
C MET A 497 7.84 12.18 -32.64
N THR A 498 8.36 11.59 -31.56
CA THR A 498 7.71 11.66 -30.22
C THR A 498 7.59 13.09 -29.75
N LEU A 499 8.66 13.88 -29.82
CA LEU A 499 8.65 15.28 -29.43
C LEU A 499 7.64 16.09 -30.27
N LEU A 500 7.59 15.87 -31.58
CA LEU A 500 6.62 16.52 -32.45
C LEU A 500 5.17 16.15 -32.06
N LEU A 501 4.88 14.85 -31.85
CA LEU A 501 3.54 14.39 -31.50
C LEU A 501 3.09 14.84 -30.11
N VAL A 502 4.01 14.94 -29.14
CA VAL A 502 3.73 15.48 -27.80
C VAL A 502 3.54 17.01 -27.88
N GLY A 503 4.38 17.71 -28.66
CA GLY A 503 4.32 19.15 -28.80
C GLY A 503 3.09 19.63 -29.59
N LEU A 504 2.62 18.85 -30.57
CA LEU A 504 1.56 19.26 -31.49
C LEU A 504 0.26 19.73 -30.81
N PRO A 505 -0.34 19.01 -29.82
CA PRO A 505 -1.53 19.49 -29.12
C PRO A 505 -1.30 20.82 -28.41
N VAL A 506 -0.14 20.99 -27.77
CA VAL A 506 0.22 22.20 -27.05
C VAL A 506 0.41 23.36 -28.02
N LEU A 507 1.17 23.17 -29.11
CA LEU A 507 1.44 24.20 -30.12
C LEU A 507 0.16 24.66 -30.80
N LEU A 508 -0.69 23.74 -31.24
CA LEU A 508 -1.94 24.09 -31.93
C LEU A 508 -2.89 24.89 -31.01
N THR A 509 -2.96 24.51 -29.74
CA THR A 509 -3.83 25.18 -28.76
C THR A 509 -3.23 26.47 -28.21
N ALA A 510 -1.91 26.68 -28.35
CA ALA A 510 -1.23 27.92 -27.97
C ALA A 510 -1.43 29.05 -29.00
N LEU A 511 -1.67 28.74 -30.27
CA LEU A 511 -1.77 29.74 -31.36
C LEU A 511 -2.70 30.93 -31.04
N PRO A 512 -3.90 30.75 -30.43
CA PRO A 512 -4.77 31.86 -30.08
C PRO A 512 -4.20 32.83 -29.04
N PHE A 513 -3.19 32.38 -28.26
CA PHE A 513 -2.58 33.15 -27.18
C PHE A 513 -1.23 33.78 -27.55
N CYS A 514 -0.71 33.48 -28.74
CA CYS A 514 0.55 34.02 -29.23
C CYS A 514 0.25 35.08 -30.27
N GLN A 515 0.04 36.31 -29.86
CA GLN A 515 -0.23 37.46 -30.72
C GLN A 515 0.91 38.50 -30.61
N ASP A 516 1.11 39.29 -31.63
CA ASP A 516 2.06 40.41 -31.67
C ASP A 516 3.52 40.04 -31.32
N GLY A 517 3.93 38.78 -31.64
CA GLY A 517 5.29 38.30 -31.40
C GLY A 517 5.59 37.94 -29.94
N THR A 518 4.60 38.00 -29.04
CA THR A 518 4.70 37.57 -27.64
C THR A 518 3.90 36.29 -27.41
N CYS A 519 4.43 35.39 -26.62
CA CYS A 519 3.78 34.09 -26.30
C CYS A 519 4.06 33.72 -24.85
N SER A 520 3.36 34.39 -23.92
CA SER A 520 3.56 34.22 -22.47
C SER A 520 2.68 33.11 -21.92
N LEU A 521 3.00 31.84 -22.19
CA LEU A 521 2.22 30.67 -21.75
C LEU A 521 2.55 30.20 -20.34
N ILE A 522 3.63 30.68 -19.75
CA ILE A 522 4.09 30.28 -18.41
C ILE A 522 4.40 31.56 -17.61
N PRO A 523 3.69 31.80 -16.52
CA PRO A 523 3.91 32.99 -15.68
C PRO A 523 5.17 32.78 -14.81
N THR A 524 6.35 32.96 -15.39
CA THR A 524 7.63 32.83 -14.68
C THR A 524 7.84 33.89 -13.60
N SER A 525 7.12 34.99 -13.67
CA SER A 525 7.14 36.12 -12.72
C SER A 525 6.17 35.96 -11.54
N SER A 526 5.35 34.90 -11.51
CA SER A 526 4.40 34.70 -10.41
C SER A 526 5.12 34.43 -9.10
N GLY A 527 4.88 35.29 -8.09
CA GLY A 527 5.39 35.06 -6.73
C GLY A 527 4.91 33.75 -6.13
N PHE A 528 3.71 33.31 -6.50
CA PHE A 528 3.18 31.99 -6.10
C PHE A 528 4.08 30.85 -6.61
N VAL A 529 4.49 30.87 -7.87
CA VAL A 529 5.35 29.83 -8.44
C VAL A 529 6.76 29.90 -7.85
N SER A 530 7.29 31.12 -7.67
CA SER A 530 8.69 31.32 -7.26
C SER A 530 8.94 31.08 -5.78
N TYR A 531 7.99 31.42 -4.92
CA TYR A 531 8.15 31.45 -3.46
C TYR A 531 7.01 30.78 -2.69
N GLY A 532 5.93 30.41 -3.36
CA GLY A 532 4.75 29.81 -2.73
C GLY A 532 5.10 28.58 -1.92
N ARG A 533 4.52 28.48 -0.73
CA ARG A 533 4.62 27.33 0.17
C ARG A 533 3.24 26.91 0.59
N SER A 534 3.04 25.63 0.71
CA SER A 534 1.82 25.04 1.23
C SER A 534 2.20 23.74 1.94
N ALA A 535 1.36 22.81 2.13
CA ALA A 535 1.54 21.59 2.92
C ALA A 535 2.74 20.68 2.50
N GLU A 536 3.87 21.25 2.09
CA GLU A 536 5.07 20.58 1.58
C GLU A 536 5.75 19.69 2.63
N TRP A 537 6.51 18.68 2.20
CA TRP A 537 7.25 17.76 3.07
C TRP A 537 8.76 18.01 3.05
N PHE A 538 9.43 17.55 2.00
CA PHE A 538 10.89 17.66 1.90
C PHE A 538 11.37 19.13 1.89
N PRO A 539 10.74 20.04 1.17
CA PRO A 539 11.10 21.46 1.24
C PRO A 539 10.96 22.05 2.64
N TYR A 540 9.95 21.62 3.43
CA TYR A 540 9.83 22.03 4.83
C TYR A 540 11.01 21.52 5.67
N LEU A 541 11.33 20.22 5.59
CA LEU A 541 12.45 19.66 6.35
C LEU A 541 13.79 20.35 6.00
N LEU A 542 14.00 20.60 4.71
CA LEU A 542 15.20 21.28 4.25
C LEU A 542 15.27 22.74 4.74
N SER A 543 14.15 23.44 4.82
CA SER A 543 14.10 24.82 5.31
C SER A 543 14.44 24.95 6.79
N GLN A 544 14.27 23.90 7.59
CA GLN A 544 14.67 23.87 9.00
C GLN A 544 16.22 23.84 9.16
N ILE A 545 16.93 23.33 8.14
CA ILE A 545 18.40 23.23 8.12
C ILE A 545 18.99 24.41 7.35
N CYS A 546 18.37 24.77 6.22
CA CYS A 546 18.84 25.80 5.30
C CYS A 546 17.68 26.74 4.94
N PRO A 547 17.42 27.81 5.72
CA PRO A 547 16.31 28.72 5.52
C PRO A 547 16.31 29.42 4.16
N SER A 548 17.45 29.64 3.52
CA SER A 548 17.55 30.24 2.19
C SER A 548 16.82 29.49 1.09
N THR A 549 16.53 28.20 1.31
CA THR A 549 15.75 27.36 0.37
C THR A 549 14.29 27.81 0.23
N THR A 550 13.79 28.65 1.12
CA THR A 550 12.45 29.26 1.01
C THR A 550 12.34 30.32 -0.06
N GLN A 551 13.46 30.84 -0.55
CA GLN A 551 13.50 31.96 -1.48
C GLN A 551 13.45 31.53 -2.96
N GLN A 552 13.63 30.23 -3.25
CA GLN A 552 13.74 29.74 -4.63
C GLN A 552 13.19 28.32 -4.78
N ASN A 553 12.02 28.18 -5.38
CA ASN A 553 11.38 26.88 -5.57
C ASN A 553 12.04 26.02 -6.66
N TRP A 554 12.74 26.63 -7.64
CA TRP A 554 13.35 25.89 -8.75
C TRP A 554 14.44 24.88 -8.32
N ILE A 555 15.06 25.07 -7.15
CA ILE A 555 16.08 24.16 -6.62
C ILE A 555 15.56 22.72 -6.47
N PHE A 556 14.26 22.54 -6.24
CA PHE A 556 13.64 21.23 -6.10
C PHE A 556 13.43 20.51 -7.45
N ALA A 557 13.60 21.21 -8.57
CA ALA A 557 13.59 20.59 -9.90
C ALA A 557 14.81 19.67 -10.13
N ILE A 558 15.94 19.97 -9.48
CA ILE A 558 17.17 19.16 -9.60
C ILE A 558 16.96 17.75 -9.03
N PRO A 559 16.61 17.57 -7.73
CA PRO A 559 16.38 16.25 -7.18
C PRO A 559 15.20 15.52 -7.87
N LEU A 560 14.19 16.24 -8.37
CA LEU A 560 13.12 15.65 -9.16
C LEU A 560 13.64 15.09 -10.50
N GLY A 561 14.50 15.82 -11.19
CA GLY A 561 15.14 15.36 -12.43
C GLY A 561 16.02 14.13 -12.20
N LEU A 562 16.80 14.12 -11.10
CA LEU A 562 17.60 12.96 -10.71
C LEU A 562 16.74 11.74 -10.37
N ALA A 563 15.63 11.94 -9.66
CA ALA A 563 14.67 10.88 -9.35
C ALA A 563 14.06 10.30 -10.62
N LEU A 564 13.64 11.14 -11.56
CA LEU A 564 13.13 10.69 -12.86
C LEU A 564 14.20 9.93 -13.65
N GLY A 565 15.43 10.41 -13.72
CA GLY A 565 16.54 9.74 -14.38
C GLY A 565 16.80 8.35 -13.78
N TRP A 566 16.78 8.24 -12.46
CA TRP A 566 16.92 6.96 -11.76
C TRP A 566 15.75 6.00 -12.06
N LEU A 567 14.50 6.51 -12.07
CA LEU A 567 13.31 5.72 -12.42
C LEU A 567 13.38 5.19 -13.84
N LEU A 568 13.81 6.02 -14.81
CA LEU A 568 13.97 5.62 -16.21
C LEU A 568 15.03 4.52 -16.39
N TRP A 569 16.12 4.62 -15.64
CA TRP A 569 17.16 3.60 -15.62
C TRP A 569 16.70 2.30 -14.97
N ARG A 570 15.96 2.38 -13.84
CA ARG A 570 15.59 1.22 -13.02
C ARG A 570 14.32 0.51 -13.48
N CYS A 571 13.32 1.25 -13.99
CA CYS A 571 11.98 0.76 -14.30
C CYS A 571 11.75 0.63 -15.81
N ARG A 572 11.24 -0.52 -16.24
CA ARG A 572 10.90 -0.76 -17.65
C ARG A 572 9.44 -0.45 -18.00
N GLN A 573 8.55 -0.45 -17.04
CA GLN A 573 7.11 -0.23 -17.25
C GLN A 573 6.74 1.23 -16.98
N PHE A 574 5.93 1.82 -17.87
CA PHE A 574 5.48 3.21 -17.76
C PHE A 574 4.77 3.47 -16.40
N VAL A 575 3.90 2.56 -16.00
CA VAL A 575 3.14 2.70 -14.74
C VAL A 575 4.05 2.85 -13.52
N ARG A 576 5.17 2.12 -13.49
CA ARG A 576 6.15 2.21 -12.40
C ARG A 576 6.90 3.54 -12.39
N VAL A 577 7.24 4.02 -13.59
CA VAL A 577 7.88 5.34 -13.73
C VAL A 577 6.89 6.44 -13.33
N ALA A 578 5.64 6.37 -13.78
CA ALA A 578 4.61 7.36 -13.46
C ALA A 578 4.29 7.37 -11.95
N GLU A 579 4.09 6.20 -11.33
CA GLU A 579 3.82 6.09 -9.90
C GLU A 579 4.98 6.64 -9.06
N GLY A 580 6.23 6.24 -9.40
CA GLY A 580 7.43 6.75 -8.72
C GLY A 580 7.68 8.23 -8.98
N PHE A 581 7.42 8.72 -10.20
CA PHE A 581 7.54 10.13 -10.53
C PHE A 581 6.55 11.00 -9.74
N PHE A 582 5.28 10.62 -9.67
CA PHE A 582 4.33 11.37 -8.86
C PHE A 582 4.63 11.30 -7.37
N PHE A 583 5.15 10.19 -6.87
CA PHE A 583 5.65 10.13 -5.49
C PHE A 583 6.80 11.14 -5.27
N ALA A 584 7.79 11.17 -6.16
CA ALA A 584 8.90 12.11 -6.07
C ALA A 584 8.45 13.56 -6.25
N LEU A 585 7.57 13.83 -7.23
CA LEU A 585 7.01 15.16 -7.47
C LEU A 585 6.28 15.69 -6.23
N LEU A 586 5.41 14.90 -5.63
CA LEU A 586 4.64 15.30 -4.45
C LEU A 586 5.57 15.54 -3.25
N THR A 587 6.52 14.63 -2.99
CA THR A 587 7.41 14.77 -1.83
C THR A 587 8.41 15.91 -1.95
N LEU A 588 8.82 16.26 -3.17
CA LEU A 588 9.80 17.32 -3.46
C LEU A 588 9.15 18.68 -3.78
N SER A 589 7.84 18.72 -4.07
CA SER A 589 7.16 19.96 -4.42
C SER A 589 7.05 20.90 -3.23
N PRO A 590 7.37 22.20 -3.40
CA PRO A 590 7.18 23.23 -2.38
C PRO A 590 5.71 23.65 -2.18
N ILE A 591 4.85 23.38 -3.17
CA ILE A 591 3.43 23.72 -3.14
C ILE A 591 2.63 22.43 -3.25
N ILE A 592 1.91 22.09 -2.20
CA ILE A 592 1.07 20.88 -2.13
C ILE A 592 -0.33 21.26 -1.65
N HIS A 593 -1.30 20.80 -2.40
CA HIS A 593 -2.72 20.83 -2.04
C HIS A 593 -3.25 19.40 -1.90
N ALA A 594 -4.35 19.24 -1.16
CA ALA A 594 -4.93 17.93 -0.92
C ALA A 594 -5.23 17.14 -2.21
N TRP A 595 -5.80 17.81 -3.21
CA TRP A 595 -6.17 17.20 -4.48
C TRP A 595 -4.98 16.79 -5.36
N TYR A 596 -3.76 17.27 -5.10
CA TYR A 596 -2.57 16.84 -5.85
C TYR A 596 -2.25 15.35 -5.64
N PHE A 597 -2.61 14.78 -4.49
CA PHE A 597 -2.41 13.35 -4.26
C PHE A 597 -3.26 12.47 -5.18
N THR A 598 -4.33 13.01 -5.80
CA THR A 598 -5.13 12.29 -6.80
C THR A 598 -4.31 11.84 -8.00
N TRP A 599 -3.22 12.54 -8.34
CA TRP A 599 -2.38 12.27 -9.51
C TRP A 599 -1.70 10.90 -9.49
N SER A 600 -1.37 10.40 -8.32
CA SER A 600 -0.73 9.09 -8.13
C SER A 600 -1.72 7.92 -8.13
N ILE A 601 -3.00 8.16 -7.83
CA ILE A 601 -3.98 7.10 -7.56
C ILE A 601 -4.23 6.19 -8.76
N PRO A 602 -4.40 6.67 -10.02
CA PRO A 602 -4.65 5.79 -11.16
C PRO A 602 -3.54 4.77 -11.39
N PHE A 603 -2.28 5.14 -11.14
CA PHE A 603 -1.10 4.30 -11.36
C PHE A 603 -0.88 3.29 -10.23
N ALA A 604 -1.41 3.57 -9.04
CA ALA A 604 -1.35 2.68 -7.89
C ALA A 604 -2.38 1.53 -7.92
N VAL A 605 -3.32 1.53 -8.88
CA VAL A 605 -4.35 0.50 -9.01
C VAL A 605 -3.74 -0.90 -9.18
N THR A 606 -2.65 -1.02 -9.94
CA THR A 606 -1.96 -2.29 -10.18
C THR A 606 -1.15 -2.79 -8.99
N THR A 607 -0.56 -1.88 -8.23
CA THR A 607 0.30 -2.19 -7.07
C THR A 607 -0.49 -2.33 -5.79
N ARG A 608 -1.70 -1.80 -5.74
CA ARG A 608 -2.50 -1.61 -4.53
C ARG A 608 -1.68 -0.88 -3.45
N ASN A 609 -0.91 0.12 -3.86
CA ASN A 609 0.06 0.82 -3.03
C ASN A 609 -0.56 1.28 -1.70
N LEU A 610 0.04 0.84 -0.60
CA LEU A 610 -0.45 1.16 0.75
C LEU A 610 -0.32 2.66 1.04
N GLY A 611 0.77 3.31 0.62
CA GLY A 611 0.96 4.74 0.81
C GLY A 611 -0.11 5.57 0.12
N VAL A 612 -0.45 5.20 -1.13
CA VAL A 612 -1.52 5.86 -1.89
C VAL A 612 -2.89 5.64 -1.24
N ARG A 613 -3.17 4.46 -0.69
CA ARG A 613 -4.39 4.20 0.09
C ARG A 613 -4.47 5.07 1.34
N LEU A 614 -3.37 5.18 2.07
CA LEU A 614 -3.33 5.94 3.32
C LEU A 614 -3.42 7.44 3.08
N VAL A 615 -2.72 7.98 2.05
CA VAL A 615 -2.79 9.41 1.74
C VAL A 615 -4.16 9.83 1.20
N SER A 616 -4.91 8.92 0.62
CA SER A 616 -6.30 9.18 0.23
C SER A 616 -7.20 9.53 1.43
N LEU A 617 -6.76 9.24 2.65
CA LEU A 617 -7.40 9.61 3.91
C LEU A 617 -6.65 10.74 4.60
N SER A 618 -5.33 10.61 4.75
CA SER A 618 -4.53 11.57 5.51
C SER A 618 -4.40 12.95 4.83
N SER A 619 -4.58 13.04 3.50
CA SER A 619 -4.56 14.32 2.78
C SER A 619 -5.64 15.30 3.23
N PHE A 620 -6.73 14.83 3.80
CA PHE A 620 -7.77 15.69 4.36
C PHE A 620 -7.32 16.49 5.60
N THR A 621 -6.17 16.16 6.19
CA THR A 621 -5.51 17.01 7.19
C THR A 621 -5.17 18.40 6.63
N TYR A 622 -4.98 18.53 5.32
CA TYR A 622 -4.79 19.81 4.63
C TYR A 622 -5.86 20.85 4.99
N PHE A 623 -7.10 20.42 5.19
CA PHE A 623 -8.21 21.33 5.49
C PHE A 623 -8.11 22.00 6.88
N ALA A 624 -7.12 21.63 7.70
CA ALA A 624 -6.76 22.39 8.90
C ALA A 624 -6.33 23.84 8.56
N LEU A 625 -5.75 24.06 7.37
CA LEU A 625 -5.44 25.41 6.86
C LEU A 625 -6.72 26.23 6.65
N LYS A 626 -7.70 25.65 5.95
CA LYS A 626 -9.00 26.32 5.73
C LYS A 626 -9.74 26.55 7.06
N HIS A 627 -9.69 25.59 7.99
CA HIS A 627 -10.29 25.75 9.33
C HIS A 627 -9.70 26.93 10.09
N ARG A 628 -8.38 27.06 10.14
CA ARG A 628 -7.72 28.19 10.80
C ARG A 628 -8.01 29.51 10.12
N GLN A 629 -8.02 29.54 8.79
CA GLN A 629 -8.37 30.72 8.02
C GLN A 629 -9.80 31.21 8.35
N ALA A 630 -10.77 30.30 8.42
CA ALA A 630 -12.15 30.62 8.81
C ALA A 630 -12.26 31.13 10.25
N LEU A 631 -11.31 30.77 11.12
CA LEU A 631 -11.20 31.30 12.50
C LEU A 631 -10.42 32.62 12.61
N GLY A 632 -10.03 33.23 11.45
CA GLY A 632 -9.34 34.52 11.41
C GLY A 632 -7.80 34.41 11.53
N ASN A 633 -7.20 33.24 11.47
CA ASN A 633 -5.75 33.09 11.42
C ASN A 633 -5.26 33.21 9.96
N PRO A 634 -4.45 34.22 9.63
CA PRO A 634 -3.96 34.42 8.26
C PRO A 634 -2.85 33.42 7.86
N ASP A 635 -2.26 32.67 8.80
CA ASP A 635 -1.12 31.81 8.55
C ASP A 635 -1.52 30.58 7.70
N TRP A 636 -1.01 30.51 6.48
CA TRP A 636 -1.24 29.41 5.54
C TRP A 636 -0.16 28.32 5.68
N LEU A 637 0.04 27.83 6.91
CA LEU A 637 1.08 26.83 7.22
C LEU A 637 0.51 25.70 8.09
N LEU A 638 0.79 24.46 7.72
CA LEU A 638 0.51 23.31 8.57
C LEU A 638 1.46 23.30 9.77
N THR A 639 0.95 22.96 10.93
CA THR A 639 1.79 22.65 12.10
C THR A 639 2.64 21.42 11.82
N PRO A 640 3.79 21.23 12.53
CA PRO A 640 4.60 20.02 12.37
C PRO A 640 3.80 18.73 12.54
N LEU A 641 2.90 18.67 13.53
CA LEU A 641 2.07 17.49 13.80
C LEU A 641 1.11 17.18 12.63
N GLU A 642 0.41 18.19 12.11
CA GLU A 642 -0.48 18.03 10.97
C GLU A 642 0.29 17.57 9.72
N ARG A 643 1.50 18.10 9.54
CA ARG A 643 2.40 17.71 8.45
C ARG A 643 2.81 16.24 8.57
N TYR A 644 3.13 15.75 9.78
CA TYR A 644 3.41 14.34 10.02
C TYR A 644 2.17 13.46 9.76
N TRP A 645 1.00 13.84 10.23
CA TRP A 645 -0.26 13.12 9.98
C TRP A 645 -0.56 12.99 8.49
N LEU A 646 -0.28 14.02 7.70
CA LEU A 646 -0.49 14.00 6.25
C LEU A 646 0.52 13.10 5.55
N TRP A 647 1.82 13.26 5.85
CA TRP A 647 2.90 12.73 5.01
C TRP A 647 3.44 11.36 5.45
N VAL A 648 3.55 11.10 6.76
CA VAL A 648 4.16 9.86 7.25
C VAL A 648 3.42 8.61 6.76
N PRO A 649 2.07 8.56 6.78
CA PRO A 649 1.34 7.41 6.23
C PRO A 649 1.62 7.20 4.73
N PHE A 650 1.74 8.28 3.95
CA PHE A 650 2.05 8.21 2.53
C PHE A 650 3.43 7.63 2.27
N ILE A 651 4.44 8.21 2.90
CA ILE A 651 5.84 7.85 2.66
C ILE A 651 6.11 6.42 3.14
N LEU A 652 5.76 6.11 4.39
CA LEU A 652 5.99 4.78 4.95
C LEU A 652 5.21 3.69 4.20
N GLY A 653 3.95 3.93 3.87
CA GLY A 653 3.14 2.99 3.11
C GLY A 653 3.65 2.79 1.68
N PHE A 654 4.15 3.86 1.03
CA PHE A 654 4.75 3.78 -0.30
C PHE A 654 6.03 2.93 -0.28
N LEU A 655 6.95 3.24 0.63
CA LEU A 655 8.20 2.49 0.80
C LEU A 655 7.94 1.03 1.19
N TRP A 656 6.97 0.80 2.08
CA TRP A 656 6.54 -0.55 2.46
C TRP A 656 6.13 -1.38 1.26
N THR A 657 5.31 -0.82 0.36
CA THR A 657 4.82 -1.52 -0.83
C THR A 657 5.95 -1.95 -1.74
N TYR A 658 6.98 -1.12 -1.91
CA TYR A 658 8.11 -1.41 -2.81
C TYR A 658 9.21 -2.24 -2.15
N TRP A 659 9.39 -2.14 -0.84
CA TRP A 659 10.47 -2.85 -0.14
C TRP A 659 10.08 -4.29 0.24
N ILE A 660 8.85 -4.53 0.66
CA ILE A 660 8.41 -5.82 1.20
C ILE A 660 7.73 -6.71 0.17
N SER A 661 7.24 -6.16 -0.94
CA SER A 661 6.54 -6.91 -1.99
C SER A 661 7.32 -7.11 -3.30
N PRO A 662 8.65 -7.18 -3.36
CA PRO A 662 9.35 -7.45 -4.63
C PRO A 662 9.03 -8.84 -5.19
N ALA A 663 8.72 -9.84 -4.34
CA ALA A 663 8.50 -11.23 -4.74
C ALA A 663 7.09 -11.53 -5.32
N GLN A 664 6.09 -10.71 -5.04
CA GLN A 664 4.73 -10.91 -5.58
C GLN A 664 4.50 -10.27 -6.96
N GLN A 665 5.44 -9.46 -7.43
CA GLN A 665 5.31 -8.66 -8.67
C GLN A 665 5.69 -9.42 -9.94
N SER A 666 6.31 -10.61 -9.83
CA SER A 666 6.70 -11.44 -10.99
C SER A 666 5.59 -12.37 -11.52
N TYR A 667 4.43 -12.44 -10.86
CA TYR A 667 3.38 -13.43 -11.16
C TYR A 667 2.14 -12.85 -11.88
N SER A 668 2.10 -11.57 -12.22
CA SER A 668 0.97 -10.95 -12.91
C SER A 668 1.32 -10.39 -14.28
N ASP A 669 2.11 -11.12 -15.07
CA ASP A 669 2.26 -10.83 -16.51
C ASP A 669 1.38 -11.86 -17.26
N PRO A 670 0.16 -11.53 -17.65
CA PRO A 670 -0.55 -12.30 -18.66
C PRO A 670 0.04 -11.91 -20.01
N ARG A 671 0.78 -12.84 -20.61
CA ARG A 671 1.22 -12.76 -22.02
C ARG A 671 0.05 -12.57 -22.97
#